data_5aa38e5d63b69bff695362bd86dbd136
#
_entry.id   5aa38e5d63b69bff695362bd86dbd136
#
_cell.length_a   1.000
_cell.length_b   1.000
_cell.length_c   1.000
_cell.angle_alpha   90.00
_cell.angle_beta   90.00
_cell.angle_gamma   90.00
#
_symmetry.space_group_name_H-M   'P 1'
#
loop_
_entity.id
_entity.type
_entity.pdbx_description
1 polymer ?
#
loop_
_entity_poly.entity_id
_entity_poly.type
_entity_poly.pdbx_seq_one_letter_code
_entity_poly.pdbx_strand_id
1 'polypeptide(L)'
;MNPMSETGRGPVKGATGAVRRVSRPARLTALLCCGSVLAGMPSLALAQAQPATEPATTPAQARPSNVIRTITVVGAERLEPSTILSYIRLRAGQEYTGTAGDEALKDLYATELFANASISNNDGNVVINIVENPVINRIVLEGNQRLKADKILPEIKLSPRQIFTRSKVRADVSRIIELYKRQGRFAAKVEPKLVQLPQNRVDIVFEISEGPKSKVRQINILGNEKFSDGKLRGEFITKQARLTSFFSSNTSYDPDRLAFDQQKLRQFYLTEGYADFRVVSAVAELTPDQKDFIITYVVEEGERYNFGEVKVDSQLRDFDSDVMSTNLPMKDGDFYNAKTIEDTVEQLTELAGRYGYAFADVQPRIRRDPDNRKMNVTFVLREAPRVYVERVDVNGNTLTQDKVIRREFRLAEGDAFNSLAVQRTTARINSLAYFQENFEVSQTEGSAPDRIILEANIEERPTGELQFSAGFSSIEQFILSGSIRQRNFRGRGQTIGLSVNYSQFSRSAQVSFSDPYIFDRNISGGIDIYRRDFNQFNFTNRDRNTTFRQATTGFSMRAGVPLSEFMSLIGSYVLNYDQVTLDQNLFFSDVNGDGIRECDPLLAGRFLCDTIGNRLSSIVGLSLNYNSLNSRIRPTRGRTVSLSSEFAGLGGDVRYVRFRGRAQQFWNVGNSGFIFSVLAEGGTIIPWQERTGEGVDDVLLTDRFFLGEPQFRGFAIRGVGPRILTQRYVPGTDGEPVLITARNQTRDDAIGGRNYYLGRAELEIPLGSGARELGLRPSIWADIGALWGVETPVLQDNPNGLQERDINGNPIFFTPRLDADGQPVLVGDQVVFDRTINPLAPDGTPNPLAIRPGSEIKETFLGNSPSPRITAGIGVNWNSPFGPFRIDFAQTIRKVEGDDERRFTFNVGTQF
;
A
#
# COMPACT_ATOMS: atom_id res chain seq x y z
N MET A 1 -42.04 -27.63 37.86
CA MET A 1 -41.86 -28.10 39.22
C MET A 1 -40.69 -27.38 39.85
N ASN A 2 -41.00 -26.31 40.57
CA ASN A 2 -40.24 -25.76 41.69
C ASN A 2 -40.44 -26.69 42.90
N PRO A 3 -39.73 -26.58 44.03
CA PRO A 3 -39.18 -25.36 44.58
C PRO A 3 -37.92 -25.49 45.49
N MET A 4 -37.38 -24.33 45.86
CA MET A 4 -36.91 -23.85 47.22
C MET A 4 -35.69 -24.59 47.85
N SER A 5 -34.81 -23.93 48.57
CA SER A 5 -34.84 -22.77 49.49
C SER A 5 -33.42 -22.30 49.84
N GLU A 6 -33.14 -21.00 49.92
CA GLU A 6 -32.93 -20.24 51.14
C GLU A 6 -31.94 -20.86 52.14
N THR A 7 -30.95 -20.10 52.56
CA THR A 7 -30.79 -19.01 53.52
C THR A 7 -29.28 -18.70 53.62
N GLY A 8 -28.73 -17.54 53.92
CA GLY A 8 -29.15 -16.37 54.55
C GLY A 8 -28.00 -15.72 55.31
N ARG A 9 -27.96 -14.33 55.30
CA ARG A 9 -27.27 -13.36 56.22
C ARG A 9 -25.74 -13.21 56.12
N GLY A 10 -25.15 -12.11 55.68
CA GLY A 10 -25.15 -10.75 56.09
C GLY A 10 -24.57 -10.43 57.48
N PRO A 11 -24.16 -9.17 57.77
CA PRO A 11 -22.95 -8.47 57.37
C PRO A 11 -22.15 -8.03 58.58
N VAL A 12 -20.88 -7.62 58.47
CA VAL A 12 -20.21 -6.79 59.51
C VAL A 12 -19.35 -5.71 58.86
N LYS A 13 -19.59 -4.54 59.36
CA LYS A 13 -18.97 -3.24 59.15
C LYS A 13 -17.50 -3.17 59.60
N GLY A 14 -16.73 -2.39 58.87
CA GLY A 14 -16.15 -1.21 59.46
C GLY A 14 -14.66 -1.21 59.74
N ALA A 15 -13.94 -0.27 59.13
CA ALA A 15 -13.19 0.79 59.77
C ALA A 15 -12.08 1.29 58.81
N THR A 16 -12.26 2.48 58.32
CA THR A 16 -11.38 3.66 58.35
C THR A 16 -9.92 3.49 58.77
N GLY A 17 -9.04 4.02 57.90
CA GLY A 17 -7.67 4.34 58.34
C GLY A 17 -6.77 4.74 57.16
N ALA A 18 -6.86 6.00 56.74
CA ALA A 18 -5.83 7.02 56.69
C ALA A 18 -4.57 6.77 55.89
N VAL A 19 -4.51 7.46 54.76
CA VAL A 19 -3.44 8.35 54.29
C VAL A 19 -2.05 8.14 54.91
N ARG A 20 -1.10 7.77 54.03
CA ARG A 20 0.24 8.35 54.12
C ARG A 20 0.91 8.39 52.73
N ARG A 21 1.04 9.61 52.24
CA ARG A 21 2.08 9.98 51.24
C ARG A 21 3.44 9.74 51.88
N VAL A 22 4.35 9.14 51.17
CA VAL A 22 5.77 9.32 51.41
C VAL A 22 6.46 9.53 50.06
N SER A 23 7.13 10.62 50.01
CA SER A 23 7.97 11.23 49.03
C SER A 23 9.19 10.40 48.64
N ARG A 24 9.65 10.67 47.42
CA ARG A 24 10.99 10.38 46.87
C ARG A 24 12.12 10.71 47.86
N PRO A 25 13.29 10.07 47.66
CA PRO A 25 14.36 10.88 47.12
C PRO A 25 15.19 10.23 45.99
N ALA A 26 15.61 11.10 45.10
CA ALA A 26 16.72 10.94 44.21
C ALA A 26 18.04 10.76 44.95
N ARG A 27 18.91 9.95 44.45
CA ARG A 27 20.36 10.08 44.68
C ARG A 27 21.16 9.76 43.42
N LEU A 28 21.71 10.82 42.93
CA LEU A 28 22.96 10.92 42.19
C LEU A 28 24.06 10.10 42.82
N THR A 29 24.84 9.42 42.04
CA THR A 29 26.25 9.18 42.35
C THR A 29 27.08 9.31 41.08
N ALA A 30 27.90 10.34 41.09
CA ALA A 30 28.99 10.54 40.15
C ALA A 30 30.24 9.83 40.70
N LEU A 31 31.05 9.28 39.84
CA LEU A 31 32.47 9.02 40.02
C LEU A 31 33.08 9.14 38.61
N LEU A 32 33.84 10.20 38.37
CA LEU A 32 35.31 10.32 38.60
C LEU A 32 36.17 9.20 38.00
N CYS A 33 36.98 9.60 37.06
CA CYS A 33 38.44 9.36 37.05
C CYS A 33 39.03 10.09 35.83
N CYS A 34 39.90 11.05 36.05
CA CYS A 34 41.38 11.02 36.05
C CYS A 34 41.93 10.95 34.62
N GLY A 35 42.82 11.70 34.22
CA GLY A 35 44.00 12.35 34.69
C GLY A 35 44.70 13.13 33.61
N SER A 36 45.37 14.10 34.06
CA SER A 36 46.82 14.35 33.98
C SER A 36 47.38 14.70 32.61
N VAL A 37 48.26 15.58 32.39
CA VAL A 37 49.40 16.16 33.11
C VAL A 37 50.18 17.09 32.15
N LEU A 38 50.90 18.06 32.75
CA LEU A 38 52.18 18.69 32.44
C LEU A 38 52.14 19.93 31.54
N ALA A 39 52.81 20.97 31.75
CA ALA A 39 53.85 21.45 32.69
C ALA A 39 54.33 22.83 32.17
N GLY A 40 54.76 23.67 33.03
CA GLY A 40 55.54 24.83 32.62
C GLY A 40 55.65 25.94 33.72
N MET A 41 56.49 25.77 34.70
CA MET A 41 57.11 26.86 35.45
C MET A 41 58.36 27.33 34.68
N PRO A 42 59.01 28.50 34.98
CA PRO A 42 59.40 29.02 36.33
C PRO A 42 59.28 30.57 36.38
N SER A 43 59.60 31.30 37.38
CA SER A 43 60.58 31.33 38.46
C SER A 43 60.39 32.53 39.39
N LEU A 44 60.72 32.26 40.60
CA LEU A 44 61.08 33.11 41.74
C LEU A 44 61.73 34.46 41.49
N ALA A 45 61.34 35.42 42.33
CA ALA A 45 62.29 36.34 43.02
C ALA A 45 61.74 36.78 44.37
N LEU A 46 62.42 36.33 45.40
CA LEU A 46 62.33 36.85 46.76
C LEU A 46 62.99 38.24 46.89
N ALA A 47 62.40 39.12 47.69
CA ALA A 47 63.23 40.04 48.43
C ALA A 47 62.49 40.53 49.70
N GLN A 48 63.23 40.42 50.74
CA GLN A 48 62.97 40.53 52.16
C GLN A 48 62.53 41.92 52.66
N ALA A 49 61.98 41.85 53.85
CA ALA A 49 61.47 42.85 54.76
C ALA A 49 62.50 43.77 55.41
N GLN A 50 61.96 44.85 55.90
CA GLN A 50 62.18 45.53 57.21
C GLN A 50 62.76 46.93 57.15
N PRO A 51 62.63 47.74 58.26
CA PRO A 51 61.44 48.25 58.91
C PRO A 51 61.48 49.79 59.21
N ALA A 52 60.31 50.26 59.60
CA ALA A 52 60.02 51.41 60.48
C ALA A 52 60.78 52.75 60.41
N THR A 53 60.03 53.80 60.26
CA THR A 53 60.01 54.89 61.20
C THR A 53 58.75 55.77 60.95
N GLU A 54 57.99 55.99 61.99
CA GLU A 54 57.10 57.15 62.20
C GLU A 54 57.99 58.40 62.41
N PRO A 55 57.55 59.58 62.14
CA PRO A 55 56.34 60.24 62.63
C PRO A 55 55.79 61.35 61.73
N ALA A 56 54.70 61.82 62.13
CA ALA A 56 54.18 63.16 62.13
C ALA A 56 52.81 63.43 61.51
N THR A 57 51.94 63.63 62.39
CA THR A 57 50.61 64.25 62.30
C THR A 57 50.58 65.50 61.45
N THR A 58 49.64 65.49 60.46
CA THR A 58 49.05 66.71 59.93
C THR A 58 47.53 66.45 59.77
N PRO A 59 46.67 67.43 60.02
CA PRO A 59 45.24 67.18 60.32
C PRO A 59 44.45 66.69 59.05
N ALA A 60 43.60 65.71 59.35
CA ALA A 60 42.64 65.18 58.38
C ALA A 60 41.68 66.31 57.94
N GLN A 61 41.74 66.64 56.63
CA GLN A 61 40.63 67.22 55.92
C GLN A 61 39.50 66.14 55.87
N ALA A 62 38.31 66.47 56.50
CA ALA A 62 37.10 65.71 56.46
C ALA A 62 36.74 65.39 54.99
N ARG A 63 36.92 64.09 54.49
CA ARG A 63 36.32 63.66 53.29
C ARG A 63 34.81 63.84 53.45
N PRO A 64 34.09 64.41 52.42
CA PRO A 64 32.65 64.46 52.45
C PRO A 64 32.10 63.05 52.67
N SER A 65 31.33 62.79 53.63
CA SER A 65 30.74 61.53 53.98
C SER A 65 29.80 61.14 52.86
N ASN A 66 30.23 60.13 52.05
CA ASN A 66 29.49 59.59 50.90
C ASN A 66 28.29 58.78 51.34
N VAL A 67 27.60 59.21 52.41
CA VAL A 67 26.44 58.56 52.98
C VAL A 67 25.21 58.95 52.15
N ILE A 68 24.48 57.93 51.74
CA ILE A 68 23.24 58.08 50.99
C ILE A 68 22.20 58.80 51.83
N ARG A 69 21.79 60.03 51.46
CA ARG A 69 20.78 60.77 52.07
C ARG A 69 19.39 60.51 51.56
N THR A 70 19.30 60.41 50.20
CA THR A 70 18.03 60.16 49.55
C THR A 70 18.32 59.23 48.31
N ILE A 71 17.34 58.38 47.99
CA ILE A 71 17.35 57.61 46.76
C ILE A 71 16.10 57.99 45.95
N THR A 72 16.30 58.57 44.79
CA THR A 72 15.22 59.00 43.89
C THR A 72 15.22 58.14 42.65
N VAL A 73 14.09 57.58 42.27
CA VAL A 73 13.92 56.84 41.01
C VAL A 73 13.24 57.76 40.00
N VAL A 74 13.86 57.89 38.80
CA VAL A 74 13.36 58.70 37.69
C VAL A 74 13.13 57.78 36.51
N GLY A 75 12.03 58.00 35.76
CA GLY A 75 11.70 57.24 34.56
C GLY A 75 10.84 55.98 34.85
N ALA A 76 10.32 55.86 36.04
CA ALA A 76 9.31 54.82 36.35
C ALA A 76 7.96 55.19 35.71
N GLU A 77 7.42 54.32 34.86
CA GLU A 77 6.14 54.53 34.18
C GLU A 77 5.05 53.56 34.70
N ARG A 78 5.39 52.36 34.97
CA ARG A 78 4.47 51.26 35.35
C ARG A 78 4.75 50.76 36.78
N LEU A 79 6.01 50.69 37.15
CA LEU A 79 6.45 50.18 38.44
C LEU A 79 6.52 51.33 39.42
N GLU A 80 5.96 51.13 40.63
CA GLU A 80 6.11 52.11 41.71
C GLU A 80 7.58 52.22 42.14
N PRO A 81 8.09 53.45 42.43
CA PRO A 81 9.47 53.63 42.88
C PRO A 81 9.86 52.77 44.09
N SER A 82 8.93 52.56 45.03
CA SER A 82 9.09 51.67 46.20
C SER A 82 9.40 50.23 45.79
N THR A 83 8.74 49.71 44.71
CA THR A 83 8.97 48.37 44.16
C THR A 83 10.37 48.26 43.51
N ILE A 84 10.79 49.29 42.81
CA ILE A 84 12.13 49.35 42.17
C ILE A 84 13.23 49.33 43.23
N LEU A 85 13.02 50.09 44.30
CA LEU A 85 13.93 50.13 45.45
C LEU A 85 14.01 48.80 46.21
N SER A 86 12.98 47.94 46.10
CA SER A 86 12.99 46.61 46.75
C SER A 86 13.95 45.65 46.05
N TYR A 87 14.24 45.87 44.77
CA TYR A 87 15.13 44.99 43.97
C TYR A 87 16.62 45.26 44.20
N ILE A 88 16.97 46.41 44.81
CA ILE A 88 18.36 46.78 45.03
C ILE A 88 18.68 46.75 46.53
N ARG A 89 19.97 46.65 46.85
CA ARG A 89 20.44 46.59 48.24
C ARG A 89 20.80 47.95 48.81
N LEU A 90 20.85 49.02 48.00
CA LEU A 90 21.12 50.39 48.51
C LEU A 90 20.00 50.88 49.40
N ARG A 91 20.37 51.45 50.57
CA ARG A 91 19.44 52.03 51.51
C ARG A 91 19.96 53.41 51.97
N ALA A 92 19.04 54.33 52.33
CA ALA A 92 19.42 55.57 52.93
C ALA A 92 20.14 55.33 54.27
N GLY A 93 21.17 56.09 54.58
CA GLY A 93 22.04 55.89 55.69
C GLY A 93 23.28 55.01 55.48
N GLN A 94 23.42 54.35 54.36
CA GLN A 94 24.60 53.53 53.97
C GLN A 94 25.63 54.42 53.24
N GLU A 95 26.89 54.02 53.26
CA GLU A 95 27.94 54.69 52.52
C GLU A 95 27.84 54.24 51.02
N TYR A 96 27.77 55.20 50.11
CA TYR A 96 27.75 54.91 48.67
C TYR A 96 29.18 54.63 48.19
N THR A 97 29.41 53.39 47.65
CA THR A 97 30.63 53.05 46.96
C THR A 97 30.32 52.70 45.49
N GLY A 98 31.24 52.96 44.58
CA GLY A 98 31.07 52.58 43.16
C GLY A 98 30.69 51.15 42.98
N THR A 99 31.25 50.23 43.79
CA THR A 99 30.94 48.79 43.80
C THR A 99 29.46 48.54 44.24
N ALA A 100 28.95 49.24 45.23
CA ALA A 100 27.56 49.13 45.69
C ALA A 100 26.58 49.64 44.60
N GLY A 101 26.96 50.69 43.87
CA GLY A 101 26.22 51.18 42.72
C GLY A 101 26.21 50.16 41.58
N ASP A 102 27.36 49.54 41.27
CA ASP A 102 27.45 48.49 40.24
C ASP A 102 26.68 47.24 40.63
N GLU A 103 26.69 46.84 41.88
CA GLU A 103 25.87 45.68 42.36
C GLU A 103 24.37 46.01 42.24
N ALA A 104 23.96 47.19 42.61
CA ALA A 104 22.58 47.64 42.47
C ALA A 104 22.14 47.71 41.01
N LEU A 105 23.02 48.12 40.08
CA LEU A 105 22.77 48.00 38.64
C LEU A 105 22.62 46.57 38.15
N LYS A 106 23.49 45.65 38.63
CA LYS A 106 23.38 44.24 38.31
C LYS A 106 22.07 43.64 38.87
N ASP A 107 21.71 43.99 40.13
CA ASP A 107 20.44 43.58 40.72
C ASP A 107 19.24 44.04 39.86
N LEU A 108 19.24 45.30 39.37
CA LEU A 108 18.20 45.83 38.48
C LEU A 108 18.14 45.08 37.16
N TYR A 109 19.28 44.88 36.49
CA TYR A 109 19.32 44.17 35.20
C TYR A 109 18.96 42.69 35.34
N ALA A 110 19.27 42.07 36.50
CA ALA A 110 18.91 40.67 36.77
C ALA A 110 17.40 40.46 36.85
N THR A 111 16.61 41.49 37.15
CA THR A 111 15.14 41.42 37.10
C THR A 111 14.56 41.31 35.70
N GLU A 112 15.32 41.66 34.69
CA GLU A 112 14.87 41.76 33.27
C GLU A 112 13.75 42.81 33.04
N LEU A 113 13.42 43.63 34.05
CA LEU A 113 12.34 44.62 33.99
C LEU A 113 12.75 45.90 33.27
N PHE A 114 14.05 46.18 33.13
CA PHE A 114 14.56 47.44 32.66
C PHE A 114 15.35 47.28 31.34
N ALA A 115 15.07 48.17 30.42
CA ALA A 115 15.79 48.29 29.14
C ALA A 115 17.11 49.03 29.34
N ASN A 116 17.09 50.01 30.24
CA ASN A 116 18.28 50.72 30.64
C ASN A 116 18.15 51.15 32.10
N ALA A 117 19.25 51.16 32.84
CA ALA A 117 19.36 51.67 34.16
C ALA A 117 20.69 52.33 34.39
N SER A 118 20.71 53.50 35.03
CA SER A 118 21.93 54.17 35.45
C SER A 118 21.78 54.73 36.86
N ILE A 119 22.83 54.67 37.64
CA ILE A 119 22.86 55.16 39.01
C ILE A 119 23.93 56.25 39.08
N SER A 120 23.55 57.44 39.55
CA SER A 120 24.43 58.56 39.81
C SER A 120 24.29 59.04 41.27
N ASN A 121 25.42 59.38 41.85
CA ASN A 121 25.42 59.92 43.22
C ASN A 121 25.93 61.37 43.19
N ASN A 122 25.11 62.31 43.61
CA ASN A 122 25.43 63.74 43.73
C ASN A 122 25.39 64.10 45.20
N ASP A 123 26.54 64.05 45.87
CA ASP A 123 26.75 64.41 47.30
C ASP A 123 25.75 63.72 48.28
N GLY A 124 25.58 62.43 48.11
CA GLY A 124 24.68 61.59 48.89
C GLY A 124 23.25 61.52 48.41
N ASN A 125 22.90 62.22 47.34
CA ASN A 125 21.64 62.06 46.63
C ASN A 125 21.79 61.10 45.48
N VAL A 126 21.37 59.86 45.68
CA VAL A 126 21.45 58.81 44.64
C VAL A 126 20.22 58.90 43.71
N VAL A 127 20.48 59.15 42.47
CA VAL A 127 19.44 59.19 41.44
C VAL A 127 19.60 57.94 40.53
N ILE A 128 18.50 57.12 40.52
CA ILE A 128 18.41 55.95 39.67
C ILE A 128 17.51 56.30 38.51
N ASN A 129 18.14 56.44 37.32
CA ASN A 129 17.41 56.63 36.07
C ASN A 129 17.15 55.27 35.45
N ILE A 130 15.92 54.96 35.17
CA ILE A 130 15.51 53.70 34.53
C ILE A 130 14.68 53.93 33.30
N VAL A 131 14.74 52.97 32.39
CA VAL A 131 13.81 52.83 31.30
C VAL A 131 13.23 51.42 31.41
N GLU A 132 11.94 51.32 31.59
CA GLU A 132 11.27 50.03 31.75
C GLU A 132 11.17 49.28 30.40
N ASN A 133 11.36 47.94 30.44
CA ASN A 133 11.07 47.11 29.30
C ASN A 133 9.55 47.09 29.02
N PRO A 134 9.13 47.24 27.77
CA PRO A 134 7.70 47.22 27.45
C PRO A 134 7.10 45.85 27.67
N VAL A 135 5.78 45.82 27.84
CA VAL A 135 5.00 44.59 27.95
C VAL A 135 4.49 44.17 26.58
N ILE A 136 4.61 42.89 26.27
CA ILE A 136 4.12 42.30 25.04
C ILE A 136 2.59 42.35 25.04
N ASN A 137 2.00 43.05 24.07
CA ASN A 137 0.56 43.11 23.87
C ASN A 137 0.09 41.89 23.06
N ARG A 138 0.70 41.62 21.92
CA ARG A 138 0.42 40.45 21.10
C ARG A 138 1.65 40.06 20.27
N ILE A 139 1.62 38.81 19.79
CA ILE A 139 2.62 38.26 18.87
C ILE A 139 1.92 37.97 17.53
N VAL A 140 2.45 38.49 16.45
CA VAL A 140 1.93 38.35 15.07
C VAL A 140 2.97 37.63 14.24
N LEU A 141 2.51 36.69 13.42
CA LEU A 141 3.33 36.01 12.43
C LEU A 141 2.91 36.48 11.04
N GLU A 142 3.86 36.94 10.24
CA GLU A 142 3.64 37.37 8.86
C GLU A 142 4.54 36.61 7.90
N GLY A 143 4.03 36.22 6.73
CA GLY A 143 4.80 35.51 5.69
C GLY A 143 4.87 33.97 5.86
N ASN A 144 4.26 33.39 6.89
CA ASN A 144 4.23 31.95 7.17
C ASN A 144 3.16 31.21 6.35
N GLN A 145 3.36 31.12 5.02
CA GLN A 145 2.39 30.52 4.08
C GLN A 145 2.38 28.98 4.10
N ARG A 146 3.52 28.36 4.33
CA ARG A 146 3.70 26.89 4.28
C ARG A 146 3.57 26.25 5.65
N LEU A 147 4.07 26.90 6.67
CA LEU A 147 3.96 26.45 8.04
C LEU A 147 2.89 27.28 8.74
N LYS A 148 1.80 26.65 9.15
CA LYS A 148 0.68 27.33 9.80
C LYS A 148 1.06 27.86 11.19
N ALA A 149 0.41 28.90 11.62
CA ALA A 149 0.66 29.55 12.92
C ALA A 149 0.49 28.59 14.12
N ASP A 150 -0.44 27.63 14.02
CA ASP A 150 -0.68 26.60 15.04
C ASP A 150 0.54 25.72 15.33
N LYS A 151 1.49 25.60 14.39
CA LYS A 151 2.74 24.86 14.57
C LYS A 151 3.91 25.74 15.03
N ILE A 152 3.87 27.04 14.75
CA ILE A 152 4.95 27.98 15.12
C ILE A 152 4.74 28.52 16.53
N LEU A 153 3.51 28.91 16.89
CA LEU A 153 3.19 29.51 18.18
C LEU A 153 3.58 28.65 19.41
N PRO A 154 3.42 27.31 19.40
CA PRO A 154 3.86 26.48 20.52
C PRO A 154 5.38 26.46 20.74
N GLU A 155 6.18 26.74 19.73
CA GLU A 155 7.64 26.80 19.82
C GLU A 155 8.15 28.14 20.34
N ILE A 156 7.33 29.20 20.31
CA ILE A 156 7.62 30.53 20.84
C ILE A 156 7.40 30.49 22.35
N LYS A 157 8.42 30.87 23.12
CA LYS A 157 8.34 30.94 24.59
C LYS A 157 7.79 32.28 25.09
N LEU A 158 7.89 33.32 24.28
CA LEU A 158 7.23 34.59 24.60
C LEU A 158 5.72 34.46 24.47
N SER A 159 5.00 35.11 25.38
CA SER A 159 3.55 35.15 25.34
C SER A 159 3.03 36.57 25.62
N PRO A 160 1.80 36.92 25.23
CA PRO A 160 1.18 38.17 25.56
C PRO A 160 1.18 38.41 27.08
N ARG A 161 1.32 39.65 27.51
CA ARG A 161 1.44 40.11 28.89
C ARG A 161 2.77 39.82 29.59
N GLN A 162 3.74 39.18 28.91
CA GLN A 162 5.11 39.07 29.44
C GLN A 162 5.95 40.30 29.10
N ILE A 163 7.03 40.46 29.87
CA ILE A 163 7.99 41.52 29.64
C ILE A 163 8.85 41.21 28.42
N PHE A 164 8.93 42.16 27.55
CA PHE A 164 9.78 42.10 26.35
C PHE A 164 11.25 42.22 26.73
N THR A 165 12.09 41.30 26.26
CA THR A 165 13.55 41.48 26.27
C THR A 165 14.11 41.08 24.89
N ARG A 166 15.13 41.81 24.43
CA ARG A 166 15.78 41.51 23.14
C ARG A 166 16.39 40.10 23.10
N SER A 167 16.87 39.61 24.22
CA SER A 167 17.44 38.26 24.36
C SER A 167 16.40 37.19 24.12
N LYS A 168 15.21 37.30 24.70
CA LYS A 168 14.11 36.35 24.54
C LYS A 168 13.58 36.33 23.12
N VAL A 169 13.45 37.51 22.48
CA VAL A 169 13.05 37.58 21.06
C VAL A 169 14.07 36.91 20.16
N ARG A 170 15.38 37.12 20.36
CA ARG A 170 16.43 36.42 19.58
C ARG A 170 16.36 34.90 19.74
N ALA A 171 16.11 34.43 20.97
CA ALA A 171 15.97 33.02 21.24
C ALA A 171 14.74 32.44 20.54
N ASP A 172 13.61 33.15 20.44
CA ASP A 172 12.43 32.73 19.71
C ASP A 172 12.66 32.76 18.20
N VAL A 173 13.34 33.78 17.65
CA VAL A 173 13.77 33.80 16.25
C VAL A 173 14.58 32.56 15.92
N SER A 174 15.54 32.19 16.78
CA SER A 174 16.36 31.01 16.56
C SER A 174 15.52 29.72 16.58
N ARG A 175 14.52 29.60 17.46
CA ARG A 175 13.60 28.47 17.53
C ARG A 175 12.73 28.36 16.28
N ILE A 176 12.19 29.49 15.81
CA ILE A 176 11.40 29.53 14.57
C ILE A 176 12.27 29.11 13.37
N ILE A 177 13.51 29.65 13.26
CA ILE A 177 14.44 29.25 12.18
C ILE A 177 14.75 27.75 12.26
N GLU A 178 14.98 27.21 13.46
CA GLU A 178 15.26 25.79 13.63
C GLU A 178 14.04 24.91 13.25
N LEU A 179 12.81 25.36 13.55
CA LEU A 179 11.60 24.71 13.10
C LEU A 179 11.51 24.63 11.56
N TYR A 180 11.86 25.74 10.88
CA TYR A 180 11.93 25.77 9.41
C TYR A 180 13.03 24.89 8.84
N LYS A 181 14.18 24.79 9.49
CA LYS A 181 15.27 23.88 9.11
C LYS A 181 14.85 22.41 9.22
N ARG A 182 14.15 22.02 10.30
CA ARG A 182 13.57 20.67 10.44
C ARG A 182 12.59 20.33 9.32
N GLN A 183 11.94 21.34 8.73
CA GLN A 183 11.09 21.19 7.54
C GLN A 183 11.87 21.22 6.22
N GLY A 184 13.21 21.24 6.27
CA GLY A 184 14.08 21.28 5.10
C GLY A 184 14.19 22.67 4.44
N ARG A 185 13.88 23.77 5.15
CA ARG A 185 13.94 25.14 4.66
C ARG A 185 15.08 25.89 5.33
N PHE A 186 16.29 25.62 4.87
CA PHE A 186 17.50 26.20 5.46
C PHE A 186 17.74 27.67 5.09
N ALA A 187 17.08 28.16 4.05
CA ALA A 187 17.11 29.55 3.65
C ALA A 187 16.06 30.44 4.36
N ALA A 188 15.35 29.89 5.34
CA ALA A 188 14.35 30.64 6.08
C ALA A 188 14.99 31.78 6.89
N LYS A 189 14.40 32.96 6.81
CA LYS A 189 14.78 34.15 7.57
C LYS A 189 13.60 34.60 8.40
N VAL A 190 13.89 35.03 9.60
CA VAL A 190 12.89 35.56 10.53
C VAL A 190 13.41 36.87 11.10
N GLU A 191 12.71 37.93 10.83
CA GLU A 191 13.05 39.24 11.30
C GLU A 191 11.98 39.75 12.28
N PRO A 192 12.36 40.06 13.53
CA PRO A 192 11.42 40.58 14.51
C PRO A 192 11.25 42.09 14.28
N LYS A 193 10.04 42.55 14.05
CA LYS A 193 9.65 43.96 14.05
C LYS A 193 8.88 44.28 15.31
N LEU A 194 9.20 45.41 15.90
CA LEU A 194 8.60 45.89 17.17
C LEU A 194 7.73 47.12 16.86
N VAL A 195 6.47 47.03 17.14
CA VAL A 195 5.50 48.11 17.02
C VAL A 195 5.19 48.64 18.44
N GLN A 196 5.70 49.88 18.73
CA GLN A 196 5.46 50.50 20.01
C GLN A 196 4.01 51.01 20.12
N LEU A 197 3.42 50.76 21.24
CA LEU A 197 2.06 51.17 21.57
C LEU A 197 2.04 52.08 22.82
N PRO A 198 0.99 52.88 23.01
CA PRO A 198 0.81 53.65 24.25
C PRO A 198 0.90 52.77 25.51
N GLN A 199 1.26 53.37 26.66
CA GLN A 199 1.39 52.71 27.97
C GLN A 199 2.52 51.67 28.04
N ASN A 200 3.68 51.94 27.41
CA ASN A 200 4.87 51.08 27.39
C ASN A 200 4.54 49.61 27.01
N ARG A 201 3.75 49.43 25.92
CA ARG A 201 3.40 48.16 25.33
C ARG A 201 4.04 47.99 23.96
N VAL A 202 4.26 46.73 23.55
CA VAL A 202 4.84 46.42 22.26
C VAL A 202 4.13 45.23 21.58
N ASP A 203 3.79 45.36 20.31
CA ASP A 203 3.46 44.23 19.46
C ASP A 203 4.75 43.68 18.84
N ILE A 204 4.94 42.37 18.88
CA ILE A 204 6.05 41.69 18.24
C ILE A 204 5.53 41.06 16.94
N VAL A 205 6.02 41.51 15.82
CA VAL A 205 5.72 40.95 14.52
C VAL A 205 6.95 40.18 14.03
N PHE A 206 6.82 38.85 13.92
CA PHE A 206 7.84 38.03 13.27
C PHE A 206 7.54 37.97 11.77
N GLU A 207 8.31 38.71 10.99
CA GLU A 207 8.26 38.69 9.54
C GLU A 207 9.10 37.50 9.04
N ILE A 208 8.43 36.52 8.43
CA ILE A 208 9.01 35.26 8.05
C ILE A 208 9.13 35.18 6.53
N SER A 209 10.35 35.00 6.04
CA SER A 209 10.62 34.62 4.66
C SER A 209 11.00 33.16 4.62
N GLU A 210 10.05 32.29 4.24
CA GLU A 210 10.21 30.83 4.37
C GLU A 210 11.28 30.20 3.47
N GLY A 211 11.63 30.86 2.37
CA GLY A 211 12.59 30.36 1.38
C GLY A 211 12.13 29.07 0.67
N PRO A 212 12.85 28.58 -0.33
CA PRO A 212 12.59 27.30 -0.98
C PRO A 212 12.96 26.13 -0.06
N LYS A 213 12.43 24.95 -0.37
CA LYS A 213 12.89 23.72 0.28
C LYS A 213 14.25 23.35 -0.29
N SER A 214 15.26 23.22 0.57
CA SER A 214 16.62 22.91 0.15
C SER A 214 16.74 21.43 -0.24
N LYS A 215 17.37 21.18 -1.39
CA LYS A 215 17.57 19.85 -1.96
C LYS A 215 19.06 19.50 -1.95
N VAL A 216 19.35 18.21 -2.03
CA VAL A 216 20.71 17.73 -2.23
C VAL A 216 21.01 17.78 -3.73
N ARG A 217 21.82 18.74 -4.13
CA ARG A 217 22.23 18.96 -5.53
C ARG A 217 23.24 17.93 -5.98
N GLN A 218 24.24 17.65 -5.14
CA GLN A 218 25.35 16.76 -5.47
C GLN A 218 25.80 16.00 -4.24
N ILE A 219 26.19 14.73 -4.45
CA ILE A 219 26.84 13.88 -3.45
C ILE A 219 28.19 13.48 -4.04
N ASN A 220 29.28 13.90 -3.41
CA ASN A 220 30.65 13.56 -3.77
C ASN A 220 31.18 12.51 -2.80
N ILE A 221 31.95 11.57 -3.33
CA ILE A 221 32.65 10.58 -2.52
C ILE A 221 34.11 10.66 -2.93
N LEU A 222 35.00 10.86 -1.96
CA LEU A 222 36.43 11.02 -2.18
C LEU A 222 37.17 9.88 -1.47
N GLY A 223 38.13 9.26 -2.17
CA GLY A 223 38.90 8.15 -1.64
C GLY A 223 38.33 6.76 -2.00
N ASN A 224 37.27 6.68 -2.81
CA ASN A 224 36.69 5.45 -3.32
C ASN A 224 37.36 5.00 -4.60
N GLU A 225 38.39 4.18 -4.51
CA GLU A 225 39.15 3.64 -5.65
C GLU A 225 38.52 2.35 -6.21
N LYS A 226 37.91 1.53 -5.37
CA LYS A 226 37.39 0.17 -5.72
C LYS A 226 35.97 0.18 -6.25
N PHE A 227 35.14 1.12 -5.83
CA PHE A 227 33.75 1.20 -6.24
C PHE A 227 33.43 2.55 -6.86
N SER A 228 32.64 2.53 -7.95
CA SER A 228 32.22 3.78 -8.59
C SER A 228 31.24 4.55 -7.70
N ASP A 229 31.31 5.87 -7.78
CA ASP A 229 30.36 6.78 -7.13
C ASP A 229 28.90 6.41 -7.39
N GLY A 230 28.59 5.94 -8.61
CA GLY A 230 27.24 5.55 -8.98
C GLY A 230 26.71 4.36 -8.16
N LYS A 231 27.59 3.36 -7.90
CA LYS A 231 27.28 2.19 -7.06
C LYS A 231 27.08 2.63 -5.62
N LEU A 232 27.99 3.41 -5.07
CA LEU A 232 27.93 3.86 -3.68
C LEU A 232 26.73 4.78 -3.41
N ARG A 233 26.42 5.73 -4.34
CA ARG A 233 25.20 6.57 -4.24
C ARG A 233 23.91 5.74 -4.33
N GLY A 234 23.98 4.55 -4.91
CA GLY A 234 22.87 3.60 -4.94
C GLY A 234 22.44 3.14 -3.54
N GLU A 235 23.42 2.98 -2.62
CA GLU A 235 23.22 2.50 -1.25
C GLU A 235 22.64 3.57 -0.31
N PHE A 236 22.81 4.86 -0.63
CA PHE A 236 22.33 5.95 0.21
C PHE A 236 20.81 6.07 0.19
N ILE A 237 20.21 6.44 1.31
CA ILE A 237 18.81 6.88 1.38
C ILE A 237 18.68 8.27 0.78
N THR A 238 19.63 9.16 1.07
CA THR A 238 19.68 10.49 0.49
C THR A 238 19.97 10.41 -1.01
N LYS A 239 19.10 10.98 -1.84
CA LYS A 239 19.26 10.97 -3.29
C LYS A 239 19.51 12.37 -3.84
N GLN A 240 20.31 12.45 -4.91
CA GLN A 240 20.50 13.68 -5.64
C GLN A 240 19.22 14.14 -6.33
N ALA A 241 18.93 15.43 -6.29
CA ALA A 241 17.81 16.01 -7.02
C ALA A 241 18.04 15.90 -8.53
N ARG A 242 17.11 15.27 -9.26
CA ARG A 242 17.08 15.14 -10.72
C ARG A 242 15.74 15.62 -11.24
N LEU A 243 15.64 15.90 -12.53
CA LEU A 243 14.37 16.29 -13.17
C LEU A 243 13.24 15.25 -12.96
N THR A 244 13.60 13.97 -12.79
CA THR A 244 12.66 12.86 -12.56
C THR A 244 12.28 12.67 -11.09
N SER A 245 12.87 13.41 -10.16
CA SER A 245 12.65 13.23 -8.70
C SER A 245 11.51 14.10 -8.14
N PHE A 246 10.54 14.50 -8.98
CA PHE A 246 9.45 15.40 -8.60
C PHE A 246 8.58 14.90 -7.44
N PHE A 247 8.50 13.58 -7.27
CA PHE A 247 7.68 12.93 -6.22
C PHE A 247 8.50 12.27 -5.10
N SER A 248 9.83 12.41 -5.11
CA SER A 248 10.69 11.80 -4.08
C SER A 248 10.93 12.77 -2.93
N SER A 249 10.62 12.35 -1.71
CA SER A 249 10.95 13.10 -0.48
C SER A 249 12.41 12.96 -0.07
N ASN A 250 13.18 12.04 -0.66
CA ASN A 250 14.54 11.68 -0.25
C ASN A 250 15.61 12.60 -0.83
N THR A 251 15.22 13.62 -1.59
CA THR A 251 16.13 14.61 -2.17
C THR A 251 16.37 15.84 -1.27
N SER A 252 15.71 15.95 -0.12
CA SER A 252 15.94 17.01 0.86
C SER A 252 17.06 16.63 1.81
N TYR A 253 17.89 17.60 2.18
CA TYR A 253 18.93 17.40 3.20
C TYR A 253 18.29 17.18 4.59
N ASP A 254 18.86 16.22 5.32
CA ASP A 254 18.48 15.86 6.68
C ASP A 254 19.73 15.32 7.40
N PRO A 255 20.13 15.90 8.54
CA PRO A 255 21.31 15.47 9.28
C PRO A 255 21.24 14.01 9.76
N ASP A 256 20.07 13.53 10.16
CA ASP A 256 19.90 12.15 10.63
C ASP A 256 20.09 11.16 9.49
N ARG A 257 19.61 11.51 8.29
CA ARG A 257 19.86 10.72 7.08
C ARG A 257 21.31 10.72 6.69
N LEU A 258 22.03 11.84 6.86
CA LEU A 258 23.46 11.89 6.59
C LEU A 258 24.22 10.89 7.48
N ALA A 259 23.89 10.83 8.77
CA ALA A 259 24.48 9.88 9.70
C ALA A 259 24.12 8.43 9.33
N PHE A 260 22.89 8.19 8.95
CA PHE A 260 22.42 6.88 8.49
C PHE A 260 23.12 6.43 7.19
N ASP A 261 23.32 7.34 6.25
CA ASP A 261 24.02 7.07 4.98
C ASP A 261 25.49 6.70 5.24
N GLN A 262 26.14 7.30 6.25
CA GLN A 262 27.47 6.89 6.68
C GLN A 262 27.50 5.43 7.19
N GLN A 263 26.49 5.04 7.99
CA GLN A 263 26.35 3.66 8.45
C GLN A 263 26.10 2.69 7.29
N LYS A 264 25.26 3.08 6.34
CA LYS A 264 24.97 2.29 5.13
C LYS A 264 26.22 2.09 4.29
N LEU A 265 27.00 3.15 4.11
CA LEU A 265 28.25 3.09 3.38
C LEU A 265 29.23 2.13 4.07
N ARG A 266 29.38 2.26 5.40
CA ARG A 266 30.21 1.32 6.19
C ARG A 266 29.72 -0.11 6.08
N GLN A 267 28.41 -0.35 6.22
CA GLN A 267 27.82 -1.67 6.09
C GLN A 267 28.09 -2.26 4.70
N PHE A 268 27.94 -1.47 3.63
CA PHE A 268 28.22 -1.90 2.26
C PHE A 268 29.68 -2.38 2.13
N TYR A 269 30.65 -1.58 2.56
CA TYR A 269 32.07 -1.97 2.46
C TYR A 269 32.40 -3.20 3.31
N LEU A 270 31.84 -3.31 4.51
CA LEU A 270 32.00 -4.50 5.37
C LEU A 270 31.39 -5.76 4.73
N THR A 271 30.34 -5.62 3.92
CA THR A 271 29.77 -6.76 3.18
C THR A 271 30.55 -7.12 1.92
N GLU A 272 31.35 -6.19 1.39
CA GLU A 272 32.20 -6.40 0.21
C GLU A 272 33.62 -6.83 0.57
N GLY A 273 33.93 -7.00 1.87
CA GLY A 273 35.19 -7.53 2.35
C GLY A 273 36.18 -6.50 2.92
N TYR A 274 35.83 -5.25 2.99
CA TYR A 274 36.72 -4.17 3.45
C TYR A 274 36.52 -3.92 4.94
N ALA A 275 37.17 -4.76 5.78
CA ALA A 275 36.99 -4.70 7.23
C ALA A 275 37.58 -3.44 7.88
N ASP A 276 38.55 -2.80 7.25
CA ASP A 276 39.19 -1.56 7.71
C ASP A 276 38.54 -0.28 7.22
N PHE A 277 37.46 -0.39 6.49
CA PHE A 277 36.75 0.74 5.95
C PHE A 277 36.31 1.73 7.04
N ARG A 278 36.59 3.01 6.80
CA ARG A 278 36.12 4.09 7.65
C ARG A 278 35.70 5.32 6.82
N VAL A 279 34.68 5.99 7.30
CA VAL A 279 34.33 7.32 6.82
C VAL A 279 35.14 8.32 7.64
N VAL A 280 36.05 9.00 7.00
CA VAL A 280 36.94 10.00 7.64
C VAL A 280 36.14 11.26 7.97
N SER A 281 35.33 11.72 7.03
CA SER A 281 34.43 12.86 7.24
C SER A 281 33.22 12.78 6.33
N ALA A 282 32.12 13.38 6.77
CA ALA A 282 30.94 13.63 5.94
C ALA A 282 30.43 15.04 6.22
N VAL A 283 30.56 15.90 5.25
CA VAL A 283 30.22 17.33 5.36
C VAL A 283 29.12 17.68 4.37
N ALA A 284 28.12 18.38 4.85
CA ALA A 284 27.06 18.95 4.01
C ALA A 284 27.20 20.46 3.98
N GLU A 285 27.50 21.01 2.84
CA GLU A 285 27.70 22.46 2.60
C GLU A 285 26.51 23.03 1.86
N LEU A 286 26.01 24.17 2.36
CA LEU A 286 24.96 24.92 1.70
C LEU A 286 25.56 25.71 0.54
N THR A 287 24.95 25.64 -0.63
CA THR A 287 25.38 26.40 -1.81
C THR A 287 25.32 27.91 -1.51
N PRO A 288 26.15 28.75 -2.18
CA PRO A 288 26.18 30.19 -1.93
C PRO A 288 24.83 30.89 -2.08
N ASP A 289 23.96 30.36 -2.94
CA ASP A 289 22.61 30.88 -3.15
C ASP A 289 21.60 30.38 -2.07
N GLN A 290 22.09 29.66 -1.08
CA GLN A 290 21.32 29.07 0.06
C GLN A 290 20.13 28.20 -0.34
N LYS A 291 20.12 27.64 -1.56
CA LYS A 291 19.00 26.83 -2.06
C LYS A 291 19.23 25.34 -1.91
N ASP A 292 20.46 24.86 -2.12
CA ASP A 292 20.78 23.45 -2.21
C ASP A 292 21.96 23.07 -1.33
N PHE A 293 22.13 21.76 -1.10
CA PHE A 293 23.26 21.19 -0.40
C PHE A 293 24.16 20.39 -1.34
N ILE A 294 25.45 20.49 -1.11
CA ILE A 294 26.48 19.59 -1.62
C ILE A 294 26.97 18.77 -0.46
N ILE A 295 26.87 17.44 -0.56
CA ILE A 295 27.36 16.52 0.47
C ILE A 295 28.66 15.89 -0.02
N THR A 296 29.70 15.93 0.78
CA THR A 296 30.98 15.30 0.49
C THR A 296 31.34 14.29 1.57
N TYR A 297 31.50 13.04 1.16
CA TYR A 297 32.02 11.97 2.01
C TYR A 297 33.49 11.76 1.67
N VAL A 298 34.35 11.73 2.68
CA VAL A 298 35.74 11.33 2.54
C VAL A 298 35.89 9.96 3.18
N VAL A 299 36.33 8.98 2.41
CA VAL A 299 36.43 7.59 2.84
C VAL A 299 37.84 7.05 2.70
N GLU A 300 38.12 6.07 3.49
CA GLU A 300 39.34 5.27 3.45
C GLU A 300 38.93 3.80 3.37
N GLU A 301 39.19 3.17 2.21
CA GLU A 301 38.64 1.85 1.90
C GLU A 301 39.37 0.72 2.65
N GLY A 302 40.67 0.86 2.84
CA GLY A 302 41.51 -0.20 3.40
C GLY A 302 41.71 -1.38 2.43
N GLU A 303 42.28 -2.46 2.96
CA GLU A 303 42.52 -3.67 2.21
C GLU A 303 41.35 -4.64 2.29
N ARG A 304 41.19 -5.45 1.25
CA ARG A 304 40.12 -6.46 1.16
C ARG A 304 40.56 -7.75 1.87
N TYR A 305 39.74 -8.25 2.77
CA TYR A 305 39.95 -9.48 3.53
C TYR A 305 39.16 -10.64 2.98
N ASN A 306 39.65 -11.84 3.15
CA ASN A 306 38.97 -13.09 2.92
C ASN A 306 38.64 -13.78 4.25
N PHE A 307 37.68 -14.67 4.26
CA PHE A 307 37.51 -15.59 5.38
C PHE A 307 38.74 -16.53 5.45
N GLY A 308 39.22 -16.75 6.67
CA GLY A 308 40.16 -17.81 6.98
C GLY A 308 39.44 -19.01 7.56
N GLU A 309 39.97 -19.57 8.65
CA GLU A 309 39.33 -20.66 9.37
C GLU A 309 37.97 -20.20 9.91
N VAL A 310 36.90 -20.90 9.50
CA VAL A 310 35.53 -20.65 10.00
C VAL A 310 35.02 -21.92 10.66
N LYS A 311 34.66 -21.85 11.94
CA LYS A 311 34.23 -23.01 12.72
C LYS A 311 33.15 -22.68 13.73
N VAL A 312 32.39 -23.69 14.12
CA VAL A 312 31.45 -23.66 15.24
C VAL A 312 32.09 -24.37 16.44
N ASP A 313 31.99 -23.75 17.59
CA ASP A 313 32.38 -24.34 18.89
C ASP A 313 31.11 -24.43 19.74
N SER A 314 30.52 -25.62 19.79
CA SER A 314 29.24 -25.86 20.46
C SER A 314 29.39 -26.61 21.76
N GLN A 315 28.83 -26.07 22.84
CA GLN A 315 28.69 -26.70 24.13
C GLN A 315 27.28 -27.35 24.31
N LEU A 316 26.45 -27.30 23.30
CA LEU A 316 25.10 -27.89 23.32
C LEU A 316 25.17 -29.37 22.97
N ARG A 317 24.48 -30.21 23.75
CA ARG A 317 24.53 -31.68 23.66
C ARG A 317 24.13 -32.24 22.28
N ASP A 318 23.21 -31.58 21.60
CA ASP A 318 22.63 -32.08 20.34
C ASP A 318 23.26 -31.47 19.08
N PHE A 319 24.38 -30.74 19.27
CA PHE A 319 25.03 -29.98 18.20
C PHE A 319 26.47 -30.43 18.05
N ASP A 320 26.71 -31.15 16.97
CA ASP A 320 28.06 -31.57 16.58
C ASP A 320 28.79 -30.39 15.91
N SER A 321 29.87 -29.91 16.52
CA SER A 321 30.63 -28.77 16.05
C SER A 321 31.23 -28.97 14.65
N ASP A 322 31.65 -30.19 14.30
CA ASP A 322 32.28 -30.51 13.03
C ASP A 322 31.25 -30.54 11.91
N VAL A 323 30.10 -31.18 12.16
CA VAL A 323 28.98 -31.20 11.20
C VAL A 323 28.44 -29.79 10.91
N MET A 324 28.31 -28.97 11.95
CA MET A 324 27.86 -27.58 11.79
C MET A 324 28.88 -26.73 11.06
N SER A 325 30.17 -26.87 11.37
CA SER A 325 31.24 -26.14 10.71
C SER A 325 31.30 -26.42 9.20
N THR A 326 31.04 -27.67 8.80
CA THR A 326 31.04 -28.08 7.40
C THR A 326 29.86 -27.46 6.61
N ASN A 327 28.74 -27.18 7.28
CA ASN A 327 27.51 -26.66 6.66
C ASN A 327 27.39 -25.12 6.71
N LEU A 328 28.42 -24.41 7.15
CA LEU A 328 28.42 -22.95 7.17
C LEU A 328 28.37 -22.36 5.75
N PRO A 329 27.65 -21.23 5.56
CA PRO A 329 27.52 -20.59 4.25
C PRO A 329 28.80 -19.91 3.76
N MET A 330 29.82 -19.74 4.60
CA MET A 330 31.12 -19.13 4.30
C MET A 330 32.23 -20.17 4.38
N LYS A 331 33.22 -20.08 3.49
CA LYS A 331 34.36 -21.00 3.40
C LYS A 331 35.69 -20.25 3.43
N ASP A 332 36.77 -20.95 3.78
CA ASP A 332 38.13 -20.39 3.67
C ASP A 332 38.39 -19.93 2.23
N GLY A 333 38.86 -18.70 2.07
CA GLY A 333 39.13 -18.05 0.80
C GLY A 333 37.99 -17.24 0.21
N ASP A 334 36.75 -17.39 0.68
CA ASP A 334 35.63 -16.52 0.29
C ASP A 334 35.89 -15.08 0.77
N PHE A 335 35.35 -14.09 0.05
CA PHE A 335 35.46 -12.71 0.52
C PHE A 335 34.74 -12.51 1.85
N TYR A 336 35.42 -11.83 2.79
CA TYR A 336 34.81 -11.46 4.06
C TYR A 336 33.50 -10.69 3.86
N ASN A 337 32.49 -11.06 4.61
CA ASN A 337 31.18 -10.42 4.56
C ASN A 337 30.57 -10.39 5.96
N ALA A 338 30.51 -9.21 6.57
CA ALA A 338 30.00 -9.03 7.92
C ALA A 338 28.51 -9.44 8.03
N LYS A 339 27.71 -9.18 6.99
CA LYS A 339 26.31 -9.58 6.98
C LYS A 339 26.14 -11.10 7.01
N THR A 340 26.98 -11.84 6.30
CA THR A 340 26.94 -13.31 6.33
C THR A 340 27.21 -13.85 7.73
N ILE A 341 28.08 -13.17 8.51
CA ILE A 341 28.33 -13.54 9.93
C ILE A 341 27.06 -13.30 10.76
N GLU A 342 26.44 -12.12 10.64
CA GLU A 342 25.18 -11.78 11.34
C GLU A 342 24.08 -12.78 10.99
N ASP A 343 23.85 -13.01 9.69
CA ASP A 343 22.87 -13.97 9.17
C ASP A 343 23.14 -15.40 9.71
N THR A 344 24.41 -15.77 9.88
CA THR A 344 24.79 -17.08 10.42
C THR A 344 24.54 -17.17 11.91
N VAL A 345 24.81 -16.12 12.68
CA VAL A 345 24.45 -16.07 14.11
C VAL A 345 22.94 -16.27 14.28
N GLU A 346 22.12 -15.57 13.47
CA GLU A 346 20.68 -15.71 13.49
C GLU A 346 20.24 -17.14 13.13
N GLN A 347 20.82 -17.73 12.07
CA GLN A 347 20.53 -19.11 11.67
C GLN A 347 20.89 -20.14 12.74
N LEU A 348 22.06 -20.02 13.38
CA LEU A 348 22.50 -20.90 14.44
C LEU A 348 21.65 -20.76 15.71
N THR A 349 21.24 -19.52 16.04
CA THR A 349 20.33 -19.23 17.15
C THR A 349 18.94 -19.82 16.89
N GLU A 350 18.41 -19.63 15.68
CA GLU A 350 17.14 -20.21 15.27
C GLU A 350 17.18 -21.75 15.31
N LEU A 351 18.28 -22.31 14.81
CA LEU A 351 18.49 -23.76 14.82
C LEU A 351 18.54 -24.31 16.26
N ALA A 352 19.27 -23.66 17.17
CA ALA A 352 19.28 -24.02 18.59
C ALA A 352 17.86 -23.93 19.20
N GLY A 353 17.10 -22.86 18.88
CA GLY A 353 15.72 -22.71 19.30
C GLY A 353 14.78 -23.80 18.78
N ARG A 354 15.03 -24.38 17.60
CA ARG A 354 14.25 -25.51 17.07
C ARG A 354 14.45 -26.80 17.89
N TYR A 355 15.58 -26.94 18.53
CA TYR A 355 15.91 -28.08 19.38
C TYR A 355 15.57 -27.87 20.87
N GLY A 356 14.91 -26.76 21.19
CA GLY A 356 14.42 -26.47 22.53
C GLY A 356 15.36 -25.59 23.39
N TYR A 357 16.40 -25.03 22.83
CA TYR A 357 17.33 -24.13 23.52
C TYR A 357 16.90 -22.66 23.34
N ALA A 358 15.90 -22.22 24.10
CA ALA A 358 15.32 -20.88 23.97
C ALA A 358 16.31 -19.75 24.23
N PHE A 359 17.26 -19.97 25.14
CA PHE A 359 18.21 -18.96 25.59
C PHE A 359 19.65 -19.26 25.11
N ALA A 360 19.77 -19.98 23.99
CA ALA A 360 21.09 -20.21 23.40
C ALA A 360 21.70 -18.91 22.91
N ASP A 361 22.89 -18.58 23.41
CA ASP A 361 23.65 -17.40 23.01
C ASP A 361 24.77 -17.83 22.03
N VAL A 362 24.66 -17.31 20.80
CA VAL A 362 25.62 -17.55 19.72
C VAL A 362 26.49 -16.32 19.54
N GLN A 363 27.73 -16.39 19.97
CA GLN A 363 28.67 -15.28 19.88
C GLN A 363 29.74 -15.52 18.81
N PRO A 364 29.83 -14.65 17.77
CA PRO A 364 30.92 -14.73 16.81
C PRO A 364 32.20 -14.16 17.41
N ARG A 365 33.26 -14.96 17.50
CA ARG A 365 34.63 -14.50 17.83
C ARG A 365 35.41 -14.33 16.54
N ILE A 366 35.71 -13.08 16.21
CA ILE A 366 36.42 -12.73 14.99
C ILE A 366 37.89 -12.45 15.37
N ARG A 367 38.81 -13.18 14.75
CA ARG A 367 40.27 -12.96 14.87
C ARG A 367 40.81 -12.51 13.53
N ARG A 368 41.32 -11.30 13.49
CA ARG A 368 41.95 -10.71 12.32
C ARG A 368 43.40 -11.15 12.16
N ASP A 369 43.79 -11.51 10.95
CA ASP A 369 45.17 -11.79 10.51
C ASP A 369 45.50 -10.80 9.39
N PRO A 370 46.16 -9.65 9.72
CA PRO A 370 46.49 -8.63 8.74
C PRO A 370 47.54 -9.08 7.72
N ASP A 371 48.49 -9.92 8.14
CA ASP A 371 49.63 -10.35 7.31
C ASP A 371 49.14 -11.23 6.13
N ASN A 372 48.17 -12.11 6.40
CA ASN A 372 47.57 -12.99 5.40
C ASN A 372 46.24 -12.43 4.83
N ARG A 373 45.78 -11.25 5.28
CA ARG A 373 44.51 -10.66 4.95
C ARG A 373 43.33 -11.61 5.18
N LYS A 374 43.32 -12.35 6.26
CA LYS A 374 42.33 -13.32 6.65
C LYS A 374 41.53 -12.91 7.89
N MET A 375 40.27 -13.25 7.92
CA MET A 375 39.36 -13.10 9.05
C MET A 375 38.90 -14.49 9.51
N ASN A 376 39.47 -14.97 10.64
CA ASN A 376 39.08 -16.25 11.23
C ASN A 376 37.86 -16.01 12.12
N VAL A 377 36.81 -16.84 11.96
CA VAL A 377 35.55 -16.68 12.67
C VAL A 377 35.24 -17.96 13.44
N THR A 378 35.02 -17.85 14.74
CA THR A 378 34.54 -18.96 15.56
C THR A 378 33.18 -18.59 16.15
N PHE A 379 32.12 -19.32 15.78
CA PHE A 379 30.82 -19.18 16.40
C PHE A 379 30.76 -20.03 17.67
N VAL A 380 30.68 -19.37 18.81
CA VAL A 380 30.63 -20.05 20.11
C VAL A 380 29.20 -20.16 20.56
N LEU A 381 28.70 -21.38 20.65
CA LEU A 381 27.38 -21.71 21.22
C LEU A 381 27.56 -22.15 22.66
N ARG A 382 27.11 -21.33 23.60
CA ARG A 382 27.24 -21.62 25.04
C ARG A 382 26.24 -22.66 25.51
N GLU A 383 26.55 -23.36 26.57
CA GLU A 383 25.66 -24.30 27.23
C GLU A 383 24.38 -23.59 27.69
N ALA A 384 23.24 -24.18 27.35
CA ALA A 384 21.92 -23.69 27.72
C ALA A 384 21.00 -24.88 28.02
N PRO A 385 20.08 -24.79 29.00
CA PRO A 385 19.10 -25.86 29.26
C PRO A 385 18.06 -25.89 28.15
N ARG A 386 17.51 -27.07 27.88
CA ARG A 386 16.23 -27.19 27.14
C ARG A 386 15.11 -26.64 27.98
N VAL A 387 14.21 -25.89 27.36
CA VAL A 387 13.06 -25.30 28.05
C VAL A 387 11.75 -25.79 27.45
N TYR A 388 10.74 -25.81 28.28
CA TYR A 388 9.38 -26.24 27.94
C TYR A 388 8.40 -25.10 28.21
N VAL A 389 7.36 -25.01 27.40
CA VAL A 389 6.31 -24.03 27.59
C VAL A 389 5.50 -24.37 28.85
N GLU A 390 5.58 -23.53 29.86
CA GLU A 390 4.81 -23.65 31.08
C GLU A 390 3.37 -23.19 30.88
N ARG A 391 3.22 -22.00 30.30
CA ARG A 391 1.93 -21.34 30.13
C ARG A 391 1.95 -20.42 28.90
N VAL A 392 0.78 -20.27 28.30
CA VAL A 392 0.54 -19.31 27.22
C VAL A 392 -0.42 -18.22 27.74
N ASP A 393 0.04 -17.01 27.90
CA ASP A 393 -0.74 -15.88 28.38
C ASP A 393 -1.16 -14.99 27.22
N VAL A 394 -2.44 -14.62 27.20
CA VAL A 394 -3.00 -13.69 26.21
C VAL A 394 -3.59 -12.52 26.96
N ASN A 395 -3.04 -11.34 26.73
CA ASN A 395 -3.40 -10.11 27.42
C ASN A 395 -3.83 -9.01 26.46
N GLY A 396 -4.77 -8.14 26.88
CA GLY A 396 -5.20 -6.98 26.09
C GLY A 396 -6.32 -7.24 25.08
N ASN A 397 -6.81 -8.47 24.98
CA ASN A 397 -7.93 -8.84 24.11
C ASN A 397 -9.28 -8.50 24.74
N THR A 398 -9.69 -7.22 24.66
CA THR A 398 -10.94 -6.73 25.26
C THR A 398 -12.19 -7.11 24.47
N LEU A 399 -12.10 -7.21 23.15
CA LEU A 399 -13.18 -7.52 22.24
C LEU A 399 -13.03 -8.94 21.65
N THR A 400 -11.79 -9.35 21.33
CA THR A 400 -11.50 -10.64 20.71
C THR A 400 -11.53 -11.73 21.74
N GLN A 401 -12.29 -12.80 21.48
CA GLN A 401 -12.33 -13.97 22.34
C GLN A 401 -10.94 -14.65 22.40
N ASP A 402 -10.50 -15.05 23.58
CA ASP A 402 -9.21 -15.68 23.83
C ASP A 402 -8.93 -16.86 22.88
N LYS A 403 -9.93 -17.71 22.64
CA LYS A 403 -9.80 -18.83 21.71
C LYS A 403 -9.42 -18.44 20.28
N VAL A 404 -9.74 -17.22 19.83
CA VAL A 404 -9.39 -16.72 18.47
C VAL A 404 -7.90 -16.50 18.34
N ILE A 405 -7.25 -16.12 19.42
CA ILE A 405 -5.82 -15.86 19.49
C ILE A 405 -5.09 -17.16 19.80
N ARG A 406 -5.55 -17.89 20.81
CA ARG A 406 -4.92 -19.11 21.29
C ARG A 406 -4.84 -20.21 20.21
N ARG A 407 -5.84 -20.32 19.33
CA ARG A 407 -5.82 -21.26 18.20
C ARG A 407 -4.75 -20.96 17.12
N GLU A 408 -4.17 -19.75 17.12
CA GLU A 408 -3.09 -19.40 16.21
C GLU A 408 -1.72 -19.81 16.74
N PHE A 409 -1.63 -20.17 18.03
CA PHE A 409 -0.41 -20.69 18.61
C PHE A 409 -0.04 -22.06 18.02
N ARG A 410 1.24 -22.25 17.76
CA ARG A 410 1.84 -23.48 17.26
C ARG A 410 2.53 -24.30 18.35
N LEU A 411 2.58 -23.74 19.55
CA LEU A 411 3.07 -24.38 20.75
C LEU A 411 1.93 -24.40 21.78
N ALA A 412 1.76 -25.54 22.41
CA ALA A 412 0.86 -25.72 23.53
C ALA A 412 1.65 -25.80 24.85
N GLU A 413 0.94 -25.65 25.96
CA GLU A 413 1.48 -25.85 27.30
C GLU A 413 2.01 -27.25 27.45
N GLY A 414 3.25 -27.42 27.94
CA GLY A 414 3.97 -28.68 28.03
C GLY A 414 4.85 -29.04 26.83
N ASP A 415 4.72 -28.38 25.70
CA ASP A 415 5.56 -28.59 24.52
C ASP A 415 6.99 -28.12 24.77
N ALA A 416 7.96 -28.80 24.14
CA ALA A 416 9.32 -28.28 24.06
C ALA A 416 9.34 -26.96 23.26
N PHE A 417 10.07 -25.97 23.76
CA PHE A 417 10.20 -24.68 23.10
C PHE A 417 10.71 -24.85 21.66
N ASN A 418 10.17 -24.03 20.76
CA ASN A 418 10.61 -23.97 19.36
C ASN A 418 10.46 -22.56 18.85
N SER A 419 11.60 -21.87 18.59
CA SER A 419 11.64 -20.48 18.14
C SER A 419 10.92 -20.28 16.80
N LEU A 420 11.03 -21.24 15.87
CA LEU A 420 10.32 -21.19 14.59
C LEU A 420 8.80 -21.28 14.78
N ALA A 421 8.35 -22.09 15.74
CA ALA A 421 6.92 -22.19 16.05
C ALA A 421 6.41 -20.88 16.68
N VAL A 422 7.22 -20.20 17.51
CA VAL A 422 6.89 -18.86 18.06
C VAL A 422 6.82 -17.81 16.93
N GLN A 423 7.82 -17.76 16.04
CA GLN A 423 7.80 -16.85 14.88
C GLN A 423 6.56 -17.09 13.99
N ARG A 424 6.22 -18.35 13.73
CA ARG A 424 5.02 -18.70 12.97
C ARG A 424 3.74 -18.28 13.70
N THR A 425 3.69 -18.44 15.02
CA THR A 425 2.58 -17.95 15.84
C THR A 425 2.42 -16.44 15.70
N THR A 426 3.52 -15.70 15.88
CA THR A 426 3.55 -14.23 15.70
C THR A 426 3.06 -13.82 14.31
N ALA A 427 3.57 -14.46 13.26
CA ALA A 427 3.15 -14.19 11.90
C ALA A 427 1.67 -14.50 11.65
N ARG A 428 1.14 -15.57 12.23
CA ARG A 428 -0.28 -15.94 12.13
C ARG A 428 -1.17 -14.94 12.84
N ILE A 429 -0.85 -14.55 14.07
CA ILE A 429 -1.61 -13.55 14.83
C ILE A 429 -1.58 -12.19 14.09
N ASN A 430 -0.41 -11.76 13.60
CA ASN A 430 -0.29 -10.55 12.78
C ASN A 430 -1.14 -10.63 11.49
N SER A 431 -1.24 -11.80 10.87
CA SER A 431 -2.04 -12.02 9.66
C SER A 431 -3.54 -11.87 9.86
N LEU A 432 -4.05 -11.99 11.09
CA LEU A 432 -5.45 -11.72 11.42
C LEU A 432 -5.82 -10.25 11.16
N ALA A 433 -4.84 -9.37 11.30
CA ALA A 433 -5.01 -7.92 11.13
C ALA A 433 -6.08 -7.31 12.07
N TYR A 434 -6.22 -7.86 13.29
CA TYR A 434 -7.11 -7.36 14.34
C TYR A 434 -6.38 -6.49 15.36
N PHE A 435 -5.04 -6.50 15.33
CA PHE A 435 -4.15 -5.91 16.30
C PHE A 435 -3.25 -4.85 15.66
N GLN A 436 -2.64 -3.99 16.49
CA GLN A 436 -1.65 -3.02 16.06
C GLN A 436 -0.47 -3.70 15.37
N GLU A 437 0.22 -2.94 14.51
CA GLU A 437 1.43 -3.42 13.84
C GLU A 437 2.56 -3.60 14.86
N ASN A 438 3.48 -4.53 14.56
CA ASN A 438 4.64 -4.92 15.41
C ASN A 438 4.28 -5.70 16.69
N PHE A 439 3.18 -6.45 16.69
CA PHE A 439 2.94 -7.44 17.73
C PHE A 439 4.01 -8.54 17.70
N GLU A 440 4.57 -8.86 18.87
CA GLU A 440 5.50 -9.96 19.07
C GLU A 440 5.05 -10.82 20.27
N VAL A 441 5.30 -12.14 20.18
CA VAL A 441 5.14 -13.04 21.33
C VAL A 441 6.40 -12.95 22.16
N SER A 442 6.29 -12.34 23.33
CA SER A 442 7.39 -12.25 24.29
C SER A 442 7.58 -13.56 25.04
N GLN A 443 8.79 -13.77 25.52
CA GLN A 443 9.21 -14.96 26.24
C GLN A 443 9.74 -14.51 27.60
N THR A 444 9.13 -15.01 28.66
CA THR A 444 9.52 -14.72 30.04
C THR A 444 9.91 -16.01 30.77
N GLU A 445 10.80 -15.90 31.72
CA GLU A 445 11.21 -17.04 32.56
C GLU A 445 9.99 -17.57 33.34
N GLY A 446 9.84 -18.89 33.39
CA GLY A 446 8.81 -19.55 34.14
C GLY A 446 9.17 -19.83 35.61
N SER A 447 8.44 -20.74 36.23
CA SER A 447 8.63 -21.11 37.66
C SER A 447 9.96 -21.85 37.94
N ALA A 448 10.62 -22.38 36.90
CA ALA A 448 11.89 -23.10 36.97
C ALA A 448 12.78 -22.76 35.77
N PRO A 449 14.11 -22.94 35.84
CA PRO A 449 15.04 -22.61 34.76
C PRO A 449 14.80 -23.35 33.43
N ASP A 450 14.06 -24.47 33.46
CA ASP A 450 13.67 -25.24 32.29
C ASP A 450 12.24 -24.90 31.81
N ARG A 451 11.64 -23.82 32.30
CA ARG A 451 10.27 -23.39 32.01
C ARG A 451 10.25 -21.99 31.40
N ILE A 452 9.36 -21.80 30.46
CA ILE A 452 9.17 -20.52 29.77
C ILE A 452 7.67 -20.21 29.64
N ILE A 453 7.33 -18.95 29.84
CA ILE A 453 5.98 -18.44 29.62
C ILE A 453 5.98 -17.69 28.29
N LEU A 454 5.03 -17.99 27.42
CA LEU A 454 4.80 -17.26 26.18
C LEU A 454 3.70 -16.23 26.42
N GLU A 455 4.02 -14.97 26.28
CA GLU A 455 3.06 -13.86 26.49
C GLU A 455 2.72 -13.19 25.17
N ALA A 456 1.45 -13.14 24.85
CA ALA A 456 0.90 -12.38 23.75
C ALA A 456 0.24 -11.11 24.29
N ASN A 457 1.00 -10.03 24.39
CA ASN A 457 0.49 -8.72 24.80
C ASN A 457 -0.07 -8.01 23.56
N ILE A 458 -1.39 -7.87 23.46
CA ILE A 458 -2.11 -7.47 22.27
C ILE A 458 -2.76 -6.11 22.48
N GLU A 459 -2.64 -5.25 21.49
CA GLU A 459 -3.38 -4.01 21.41
C GLU A 459 -4.36 -4.08 20.23
N GLU A 460 -5.66 -4.09 20.53
CA GLU A 460 -6.71 -4.23 19.51
C GLU A 460 -6.90 -2.95 18.71
N ARG A 461 -7.19 -3.10 17.41
CA ARG A 461 -7.56 -2.01 16.52
C ARG A 461 -8.97 -2.19 15.97
N PRO A 462 -9.63 -1.10 15.53
CA PRO A 462 -10.92 -1.21 14.85
C PRO A 462 -10.82 -2.13 13.64
N THR A 463 -11.73 -3.11 13.54
CA THR A 463 -11.77 -4.12 12.47
C THR A 463 -12.88 -3.87 11.45
N GLY A 464 -13.59 -2.75 11.57
CA GLY A 464 -14.54 -2.26 10.59
C GLY A 464 -13.82 -1.51 9.46
N GLU A 465 -14.11 -1.89 8.22
CA GLU A 465 -13.54 -1.27 7.01
C GLU A 465 -14.68 -0.74 6.15
N LEU A 466 -14.57 0.52 5.76
CA LEU A 466 -15.42 1.16 4.77
C LEU A 466 -14.51 1.57 3.60
N GLN A 467 -14.79 1.04 2.42
CA GLN A 467 -13.99 1.32 1.24
C GLN A 467 -14.88 1.83 0.11
N PHE A 468 -14.46 2.91 -0.52
CA PHE A 468 -15.00 3.41 -1.78
C PHE A 468 -13.89 3.47 -2.80
N SER A 469 -14.16 3.02 -4.00
CA SER A 469 -13.23 3.13 -5.11
C SER A 469 -13.96 3.52 -6.40
N ALA A 470 -13.25 4.24 -7.24
CA ALA A 470 -13.67 4.57 -8.59
C ALA A 470 -12.57 4.16 -9.56
N GLY A 471 -12.92 3.56 -10.67
CA GLY A 471 -11.99 3.10 -11.67
C GLY A 471 -12.52 3.28 -13.09
N PHE A 472 -11.66 2.99 -14.04
CA PHE A 472 -12.02 2.96 -15.46
C PHE A 472 -11.35 1.75 -16.11
N SER A 473 -12.10 1.01 -16.91
CA SER A 473 -11.59 -0.07 -17.74
C SER A 473 -12.14 0.01 -19.15
N SER A 474 -11.43 -0.59 -20.11
CA SER A 474 -11.92 -0.69 -21.48
C SER A 474 -13.18 -1.57 -21.60
N ILE A 475 -13.46 -2.39 -20.60
CA ILE A 475 -14.62 -3.32 -20.58
C ILE A 475 -15.83 -2.66 -19.94
N GLU A 476 -15.68 -2.21 -18.69
CA GLU A 476 -16.79 -1.71 -17.86
C GLU A 476 -16.95 -0.20 -17.93
N GLN A 477 -16.03 0.50 -18.61
CA GLN A 477 -15.92 1.96 -18.62
C GLN A 477 -15.75 2.50 -17.19
N PHE A 478 -16.60 3.38 -16.72
CA PHE A 478 -16.54 3.93 -15.39
C PHE A 478 -17.13 2.95 -14.35
N ILE A 479 -16.33 2.62 -13.33
CA ILE A 479 -16.70 1.68 -12.27
C ILE A 479 -16.72 2.42 -10.94
N LEU A 480 -17.80 2.26 -10.18
CA LEU A 480 -17.89 2.66 -8.78
C LEU A 480 -18.06 1.42 -7.91
N SER A 481 -17.27 1.31 -6.87
CA SER A 481 -17.37 0.23 -5.91
C SER A 481 -17.45 0.77 -4.49
N GLY A 482 -18.34 0.20 -3.70
CA GLY A 482 -18.46 0.47 -2.28
C GLY A 482 -18.48 -0.84 -1.50
N SER A 483 -17.77 -0.93 -0.41
CA SER A 483 -17.84 -2.08 0.48
C SER A 483 -17.76 -1.70 1.95
N ILE A 484 -18.54 -2.39 2.75
CA ILE A 484 -18.49 -2.34 4.22
C ILE A 484 -18.13 -3.75 4.66
N ARG A 485 -17.10 -3.87 5.46
CA ARG A 485 -16.64 -5.16 5.98
C ARG A 485 -16.33 -5.03 7.46
N GLN A 486 -16.87 -5.93 8.25
CA GLN A 486 -16.51 -6.09 9.66
C GLN A 486 -15.76 -7.41 9.82
N ARG A 487 -14.46 -7.31 10.04
CA ARG A 487 -13.64 -8.46 10.45
C ARG A 487 -13.80 -8.65 11.95
N ASN A 488 -13.52 -9.86 12.41
CA ASN A 488 -13.68 -10.22 13.83
C ASN A 488 -15.07 -9.89 14.41
N PHE A 489 -16.11 -10.20 13.62
CA PHE A 489 -17.49 -9.96 14.04
C PHE A 489 -17.80 -10.64 15.38
N ARG A 490 -18.28 -9.86 16.36
CA ARG A 490 -18.51 -10.27 17.76
C ARG A 490 -17.29 -10.86 18.47
N GLY A 491 -16.07 -10.51 18.05
CA GLY A 491 -14.85 -11.05 18.64
C GLY A 491 -14.57 -12.53 18.34
N ARG A 492 -15.28 -13.14 17.40
CA ARG A 492 -15.18 -14.57 17.09
C ARG A 492 -14.25 -14.92 15.93
N GLY A 493 -13.58 -13.91 15.35
CA GLY A 493 -12.77 -14.08 14.14
C GLY A 493 -13.60 -14.24 12.86
N GLN A 494 -14.91 -14.08 12.94
CA GLN A 494 -15.84 -14.15 11.80
C GLN A 494 -15.80 -12.86 11.00
N THR A 495 -16.10 -12.92 9.70
CA THR A 495 -16.20 -11.75 8.85
C THR A 495 -17.58 -11.66 8.23
N ILE A 496 -18.20 -10.49 8.31
CA ILE A 496 -19.41 -10.14 7.57
C ILE A 496 -19.10 -8.96 6.66
N GLY A 497 -19.61 -8.98 5.44
CA GLY A 497 -19.39 -7.92 4.48
C GLY A 497 -20.57 -7.69 3.56
N LEU A 498 -20.72 -6.44 3.11
CA LEU A 498 -21.59 -6.01 2.03
C LEU A 498 -20.73 -5.33 0.98
N SER A 499 -20.87 -5.71 -0.27
CA SER A 499 -20.22 -5.06 -1.40
C SER A 499 -21.23 -4.71 -2.49
N VAL A 500 -21.08 -3.53 -3.08
CA VAL A 500 -21.90 -3.05 -4.20
C VAL A 500 -20.96 -2.52 -5.26
N ASN A 501 -21.10 -2.99 -6.48
CA ASN A 501 -20.39 -2.49 -7.65
C ASN A 501 -21.39 -1.99 -8.69
N TYR A 502 -21.06 -0.90 -9.31
CA TYR A 502 -21.86 -0.27 -10.34
C TYR A 502 -20.99 0.17 -11.50
N SER A 503 -21.36 -0.26 -12.69
CA SER A 503 -20.82 0.28 -13.94
C SER A 503 -21.95 0.53 -14.94
N GLN A 504 -21.63 1.05 -16.09
CA GLN A 504 -22.62 1.21 -17.17
C GLN A 504 -23.18 -0.14 -17.63
N PHE A 505 -22.39 -1.21 -17.55
CA PHE A 505 -22.71 -2.52 -18.13
C PHE A 505 -22.92 -3.61 -17.10
N SER A 506 -22.52 -3.37 -15.85
CA SER A 506 -22.73 -4.33 -14.78
C SER A 506 -23.14 -3.68 -13.46
N ARG A 507 -23.97 -4.40 -12.70
CA ARG A 507 -24.39 -4.02 -11.36
C ARG A 507 -24.33 -5.26 -10.49
N SER A 508 -23.75 -5.15 -9.33
CA SER A 508 -23.75 -6.27 -8.40
C SER A 508 -23.87 -5.81 -6.95
N ALA A 509 -24.56 -6.61 -6.17
CA ALA A 509 -24.65 -6.49 -4.73
C ALA A 509 -24.43 -7.88 -4.13
N GLN A 510 -23.61 -7.96 -3.09
CA GLN A 510 -23.28 -9.21 -2.42
C GLN A 510 -23.17 -9.00 -0.93
N VAL A 511 -23.82 -9.87 -0.16
CA VAL A 511 -23.64 -10.05 1.28
C VAL A 511 -22.85 -11.32 1.50
N SER A 512 -21.78 -11.22 2.29
CA SER A 512 -20.89 -12.34 2.58
C SER A 512 -20.75 -12.55 4.09
N PHE A 513 -20.72 -13.80 4.51
CA PHE A 513 -20.36 -14.22 5.85
C PHE A 513 -19.30 -15.30 5.75
N SER A 514 -18.25 -15.23 6.57
CA SER A 514 -17.24 -16.27 6.63
C SER A 514 -16.73 -16.49 8.04
N ASP A 515 -16.47 -17.75 8.36
CA ASP A 515 -15.88 -18.21 9.62
C ASP A 515 -14.65 -19.08 9.30
N PRO A 516 -13.44 -18.68 9.74
CA PRO A 516 -12.24 -19.47 9.48
C PRO A 516 -12.16 -20.76 10.30
N TYR A 517 -13.00 -20.93 11.34
CA TYR A 517 -12.99 -22.08 12.23
C TYR A 517 -14.40 -22.52 12.62
N ILE A 518 -15.11 -23.19 11.72
CA ILE A 518 -16.46 -23.71 12.00
C ILE A 518 -16.40 -24.75 13.13
N PHE A 519 -17.24 -24.57 14.13
CA PHE A 519 -17.28 -25.42 15.34
C PHE A 519 -15.93 -25.53 16.06
N ASP A 520 -15.14 -24.47 16.06
CA ASP A 520 -13.77 -24.40 16.62
C ASP A 520 -12.80 -25.46 16.04
N ARG A 521 -13.11 -25.99 14.86
CA ARG A 521 -12.25 -26.88 14.09
C ARG A 521 -11.55 -26.09 12.99
N ASN A 522 -10.41 -26.55 12.54
CA ASN A 522 -9.65 -25.93 11.44
C ASN A 522 -10.34 -26.18 10.07
N ILE A 523 -11.60 -25.80 10.00
CA ILE A 523 -12.46 -25.86 8.82
C ILE A 523 -12.99 -24.45 8.58
N SER A 524 -12.56 -23.83 7.50
CA SER A 524 -13.11 -22.54 7.08
C SER A 524 -14.45 -22.73 6.39
N GLY A 525 -15.38 -21.82 6.61
CA GLY A 525 -16.66 -21.82 5.91
C GLY A 525 -17.09 -20.44 5.50
N GLY A 526 -17.97 -20.37 4.52
CA GLY A 526 -18.54 -19.10 4.06
C GLY A 526 -19.85 -19.29 3.35
N ILE A 527 -20.65 -18.25 3.43
CA ILE A 527 -21.95 -18.14 2.76
C ILE A 527 -21.98 -16.78 2.06
N ASP A 528 -22.38 -16.78 0.82
CA ASP A 528 -22.61 -15.56 0.03
C ASP A 528 -24.01 -15.57 -0.57
N ILE A 529 -24.67 -14.43 -0.50
CA ILE A 529 -25.93 -14.16 -1.21
C ILE A 529 -25.66 -12.97 -2.11
N TYR A 530 -25.98 -13.10 -3.39
CA TYR A 530 -25.67 -12.06 -4.35
C TYR A 530 -26.71 -11.90 -5.46
N ARG A 531 -26.76 -10.70 -6.01
CA ARG A 531 -27.39 -10.39 -7.28
C ARG A 531 -26.40 -9.70 -8.17
N ARG A 532 -26.30 -10.17 -9.42
CA ARG A 532 -25.40 -9.65 -10.45
C ARG A 532 -26.20 -9.47 -11.74
N ASP A 533 -26.24 -8.26 -12.25
CA ASP A 533 -26.81 -7.92 -13.54
C ASP A 533 -25.64 -7.56 -14.47
N PHE A 534 -25.58 -8.20 -15.62
CA PHE A 534 -24.54 -7.97 -16.61
C PHE A 534 -25.13 -7.84 -18.00
N ASN A 535 -24.73 -6.78 -18.72
CA ASN A 535 -25.11 -6.57 -20.11
C ASN A 535 -24.01 -7.11 -21.02
N GLN A 536 -24.34 -8.18 -21.72
CA GLN A 536 -23.51 -8.73 -22.79
C GLN A 536 -23.53 -7.80 -24.00
N PHE A 537 -22.42 -7.74 -24.74
CA PHE A 537 -22.29 -6.82 -25.87
C PHE A 537 -21.57 -7.44 -27.06
N ASN A 538 -21.83 -6.87 -28.22
CA ASN A 538 -21.05 -7.04 -29.44
C ASN A 538 -20.62 -5.67 -29.98
N PHE A 539 -19.78 -5.67 -31.01
CA PHE A 539 -19.37 -4.46 -31.71
C PHE A 539 -19.94 -4.45 -33.13
N THR A 540 -20.57 -3.35 -33.50
CA THR A 540 -20.98 -3.04 -34.87
C THR A 540 -20.52 -1.61 -35.17
N ASN A 541 -19.85 -1.37 -36.26
CA ASN A 541 -19.31 -0.04 -36.60
C ASN A 541 -18.42 0.59 -35.51
N ARG A 542 -17.70 -0.19 -34.70
CA ARG A 542 -16.97 0.22 -33.50
C ARG A 542 -17.86 0.64 -32.34
N ASP A 543 -19.17 0.64 -32.50
CA ASP A 543 -20.12 0.92 -31.43
C ASP A 543 -20.41 -0.35 -30.65
N ARG A 544 -20.47 -0.20 -29.32
CA ARG A 544 -20.80 -1.27 -28.40
C ARG A 544 -22.30 -1.38 -28.25
N ASN A 545 -22.87 -2.46 -28.73
CA ASN A 545 -24.30 -2.74 -28.65
C ASN A 545 -24.57 -3.85 -27.62
N THR A 546 -25.55 -3.66 -26.76
CA THR A 546 -26.00 -4.71 -25.83
C THR A 546 -26.69 -5.80 -26.61
N THR A 547 -26.20 -7.04 -26.49
CA THR A 547 -26.80 -8.22 -27.13
C THR A 547 -27.86 -8.85 -26.24
N PHE A 548 -27.51 -9.14 -24.99
CA PHE A 548 -28.46 -9.62 -23.99
C PHE A 548 -28.08 -9.16 -22.59
N ARG A 549 -29.07 -9.17 -21.71
CA ARG A 549 -28.91 -8.92 -20.29
C ARG A 549 -29.04 -10.25 -19.55
N GLN A 550 -28.08 -10.54 -18.68
CA GLN A 550 -28.13 -11.66 -17.74
C GLN A 550 -28.21 -11.13 -16.32
N ALA A 551 -29.27 -11.49 -15.61
CA ALA A 551 -29.42 -11.19 -14.18
C ALA A 551 -29.34 -12.50 -13.39
N THR A 552 -28.35 -12.63 -12.55
CA THR A 552 -28.10 -13.81 -11.70
C THR A 552 -28.39 -13.47 -10.26
N THR A 553 -29.34 -14.15 -9.64
CA THR A 553 -29.54 -14.14 -8.18
C THR A 553 -29.01 -15.46 -7.64
N GLY A 554 -28.07 -15.42 -6.74
CA GLY A 554 -27.38 -16.64 -6.29
C GLY A 554 -27.16 -16.71 -4.79
N PHE A 555 -27.04 -17.94 -4.36
CA PHE A 555 -26.59 -18.34 -3.03
C PHE A 555 -25.39 -19.27 -3.19
N SER A 556 -24.32 -19.02 -2.45
CA SER A 556 -23.20 -19.95 -2.43
C SER A 556 -22.78 -20.28 -1.00
N MET A 557 -22.43 -21.54 -0.80
CA MET A 557 -21.87 -22.06 0.44
C MET A 557 -20.52 -22.71 0.12
N ARG A 558 -19.52 -22.48 0.96
CA ARG A 558 -18.21 -23.10 0.81
C ARG A 558 -17.67 -23.59 2.14
N ALA A 559 -16.93 -24.70 2.12
CA ALA A 559 -16.20 -25.21 3.26
C ALA A 559 -14.80 -25.63 2.80
N GLY A 560 -13.77 -25.23 3.54
CA GLY A 560 -12.37 -25.47 3.19
C GLY A 560 -11.60 -26.08 4.34
N VAL A 561 -10.73 -27.03 4.04
CA VAL A 561 -9.81 -27.65 4.99
C VAL A 561 -8.37 -27.46 4.50
N PRO A 562 -7.44 -27.01 5.37
CA PRO A 562 -6.02 -27.01 5.03
C PRO A 562 -5.51 -28.46 5.10
N LEU A 563 -4.95 -28.95 4.02
CA LEU A 563 -4.30 -30.26 3.96
C LEU A 563 -2.84 -30.19 4.39
N SER A 564 -2.19 -29.03 4.14
CA SER A 564 -0.85 -28.71 4.59
C SER A 564 -0.70 -27.19 4.74
N GLU A 565 0.48 -26.73 5.10
CA GLU A 565 0.79 -25.28 5.20
C GLU A 565 0.52 -24.52 3.89
N PHE A 566 0.74 -25.18 2.76
CA PHE A 566 0.61 -24.57 1.43
C PHE A 566 -0.57 -25.08 0.62
N MET A 567 -1.31 -26.09 1.11
CA MET A 567 -2.35 -26.77 0.34
C MET A 567 -3.68 -26.78 1.09
N SER A 568 -4.75 -26.43 0.38
CA SER A 568 -6.13 -26.45 0.89
C SER A 568 -7.08 -27.10 -0.09
N LEU A 569 -8.07 -27.81 0.45
CA LEU A 569 -9.19 -28.39 -0.29
C LEU A 569 -10.45 -27.61 0.08
N ILE A 570 -11.20 -27.16 -0.94
CA ILE A 570 -12.43 -26.39 -0.76
C ILE A 570 -13.56 -27.10 -1.49
N GLY A 571 -14.60 -27.45 -0.76
CA GLY A 571 -15.88 -27.84 -1.32
C GLY A 571 -16.83 -26.66 -1.39
N SER A 572 -17.62 -26.56 -2.44
CA SER A 572 -18.60 -25.49 -2.62
C SER A 572 -19.92 -26.02 -3.17
N TYR A 573 -20.99 -25.35 -2.80
CA TYR A 573 -22.31 -25.51 -3.40
C TYR A 573 -22.81 -24.15 -3.85
N VAL A 574 -23.28 -24.05 -5.09
CA VAL A 574 -23.78 -22.81 -5.69
C VAL A 574 -25.16 -23.07 -6.28
N LEU A 575 -26.11 -22.25 -5.90
CA LEU A 575 -27.46 -22.23 -6.47
C LEU A 575 -27.69 -20.87 -7.12
N ASN A 576 -27.82 -20.84 -8.44
CA ASN A 576 -28.07 -19.63 -9.22
C ASN A 576 -29.43 -19.70 -9.90
N TYR A 577 -30.14 -18.60 -9.83
CA TYR A 577 -31.30 -18.33 -10.66
C TYR A 577 -30.90 -17.27 -11.68
N ASP A 578 -30.74 -17.71 -12.93
CA ASP A 578 -30.33 -16.87 -14.04
C ASP A 578 -31.56 -16.47 -14.88
N GLN A 579 -31.64 -15.17 -15.21
CA GLN A 579 -32.62 -14.58 -16.09
C GLN A 579 -31.88 -13.98 -17.27
N VAL A 580 -32.10 -14.50 -18.45
CA VAL A 580 -31.52 -13.98 -19.71
C VAL A 580 -32.64 -13.34 -20.53
N THR A 581 -32.46 -12.06 -20.85
CA THR A 581 -33.43 -11.27 -21.58
C THR A 581 -32.79 -10.53 -22.75
N LEU A 582 -33.51 -10.42 -23.85
CA LEU A 582 -33.15 -9.60 -25.00
C LEU A 582 -34.05 -8.38 -25.07
N ASP A 583 -33.63 -7.30 -25.76
CA ASP A 583 -34.44 -6.15 -26.05
C ASP A 583 -35.55 -6.54 -27.04
N GLN A 584 -36.80 -6.48 -26.56
CA GLN A 584 -37.97 -6.87 -27.36
C GLN A 584 -38.18 -5.99 -28.59
N ASN A 585 -37.74 -4.72 -28.55
CA ASN A 585 -37.91 -3.81 -29.69
C ASN A 585 -36.91 -4.12 -30.82
N LEU A 586 -35.70 -4.62 -30.45
CA LEU A 586 -34.61 -4.87 -31.40
C LEU A 586 -34.60 -6.29 -31.95
N PHE A 587 -34.95 -7.29 -31.12
CA PHE A 587 -34.72 -8.70 -31.41
C PHE A 587 -35.99 -9.56 -31.54
N PHE A 588 -37.16 -8.97 -31.36
CA PHE A 588 -38.43 -9.68 -31.48
C PHE A 588 -39.25 -9.15 -32.64
N SER A 589 -39.79 -10.04 -33.42
CA SER A 589 -40.73 -9.73 -34.50
C SER A 589 -41.87 -10.74 -34.54
N ASP A 590 -42.93 -10.45 -35.26
CA ASP A 590 -43.95 -11.44 -35.58
C ASP A 590 -43.40 -12.35 -36.69
N VAL A 591 -42.75 -13.45 -36.27
CA VAL A 591 -42.07 -14.40 -37.18
C VAL A 591 -43.10 -15.21 -37.98
N ASN A 592 -44.27 -15.52 -37.36
CA ASN A 592 -45.25 -16.47 -37.89
C ASN A 592 -46.50 -15.78 -38.46
N GLY A 593 -46.58 -14.44 -38.30
CA GLY A 593 -47.72 -13.64 -38.78
C GLY A 593 -48.98 -13.79 -37.91
N ASP A 594 -48.84 -14.35 -36.69
CA ASP A 594 -49.94 -14.59 -35.74
C ASP A 594 -50.25 -13.40 -34.79
N GLY A 595 -49.49 -12.31 -34.94
CA GLY A 595 -49.59 -11.11 -34.09
C GLY A 595 -48.80 -11.22 -32.79
N ILE A 596 -48.10 -12.34 -32.50
CA ILE A 596 -47.29 -12.54 -31.34
C ILE A 596 -45.84 -12.26 -31.70
N ARG A 597 -45.19 -11.40 -30.95
CA ARG A 597 -43.76 -11.12 -31.13
C ARG A 597 -42.94 -12.17 -30.42
N GLU A 598 -42.19 -12.94 -31.20
CA GLU A 598 -41.22 -13.96 -30.71
C GLU A 598 -39.80 -13.52 -31.00
N CYS A 599 -38.81 -14.18 -30.34
CA CYS A 599 -37.42 -13.93 -30.67
C CYS A 599 -37.14 -14.28 -32.13
N ASP A 600 -36.65 -13.29 -32.88
CA ASP A 600 -36.40 -13.44 -34.30
C ASP A 600 -34.97 -13.92 -34.57
N PRO A 601 -34.75 -15.16 -35.08
CA PRO A 601 -33.42 -15.67 -35.38
C PRO A 601 -32.63 -14.85 -36.39
N LEU A 602 -33.30 -14.09 -37.27
CA LEU A 602 -32.66 -13.20 -38.24
C LEU A 602 -32.06 -11.95 -37.54
N LEU A 603 -32.77 -11.41 -36.54
CA LEU A 603 -32.38 -10.22 -35.85
C LEU A 603 -31.39 -10.52 -34.70
N ALA A 604 -31.70 -11.54 -33.91
CA ALA A 604 -30.90 -11.91 -32.73
C ALA A 604 -29.75 -12.90 -33.04
N GLY A 605 -29.95 -13.76 -34.03
CA GLY A 605 -29.23 -15.02 -34.20
C GLY A 605 -29.88 -16.14 -33.39
N ARG A 606 -29.94 -17.33 -33.95
CA ARG A 606 -30.57 -18.49 -33.34
C ARG A 606 -29.97 -18.82 -31.95
N PHE A 607 -28.68 -18.71 -31.80
CA PHE A 607 -27.98 -18.98 -30.56
C PHE A 607 -28.37 -18.07 -29.40
N LEU A 608 -28.78 -16.82 -29.69
CA LEU A 608 -29.30 -15.93 -28.66
C LEU A 608 -30.75 -16.27 -28.30
N CYS A 609 -31.59 -16.57 -29.29
CA CYS A 609 -32.96 -17.02 -29.03
C CYS A 609 -33.00 -18.28 -28.16
N ASP A 610 -32.10 -19.21 -28.37
CA ASP A 610 -31.93 -20.43 -27.55
C ASP A 610 -31.46 -20.16 -26.12
N THR A 611 -30.91 -18.99 -25.86
CA THR A 611 -30.34 -18.61 -24.57
C THR A 611 -31.31 -17.88 -23.68
N ILE A 612 -32.40 -17.35 -24.22
CA ILE A 612 -33.42 -16.59 -23.47
C ILE A 612 -34.13 -17.48 -22.45
N GLY A 613 -34.52 -16.89 -21.34
CA GLY A 613 -35.39 -17.50 -20.34
C GLY A 613 -34.79 -17.49 -18.95
N ASN A 614 -35.52 -18.16 -18.09
CA ASN A 614 -35.17 -18.29 -16.69
C ASN A 614 -34.67 -19.72 -16.46
N ARG A 615 -33.60 -19.87 -15.66
CA ARG A 615 -33.07 -21.18 -15.34
C ARG A 615 -32.46 -21.22 -13.97
N LEU A 616 -32.53 -22.39 -13.36
CA LEU A 616 -31.95 -22.71 -12.07
C LEU A 616 -30.71 -23.56 -12.32
N SER A 617 -29.56 -23.12 -11.80
CA SER A 617 -28.30 -23.89 -11.84
C SER A 617 -27.92 -24.31 -10.42
N SER A 618 -27.77 -25.60 -10.22
CA SER A 618 -27.36 -26.21 -8.95
C SER A 618 -26.00 -26.90 -9.16
N ILE A 619 -24.93 -26.35 -8.58
CA ILE A 619 -23.55 -26.71 -8.89
C ILE A 619 -22.82 -27.10 -7.59
N VAL A 620 -22.23 -28.28 -7.57
CA VAL A 620 -21.28 -28.72 -6.54
C VAL A 620 -19.86 -28.58 -7.10
N GLY A 621 -18.98 -27.92 -6.35
CA GLY A 621 -17.59 -27.69 -6.73
C GLY A 621 -16.61 -28.29 -5.74
N LEU A 622 -15.47 -28.73 -6.24
CA LEU A 622 -14.31 -29.14 -5.47
C LEU A 622 -13.08 -28.45 -6.03
N SER A 623 -12.31 -27.77 -5.15
CA SER A 623 -11.10 -27.04 -5.57
C SER A 623 -9.92 -27.40 -4.67
N LEU A 624 -8.83 -27.82 -5.29
CA LEU A 624 -7.55 -28.06 -4.64
C LEU A 624 -6.62 -26.88 -4.96
N ASN A 625 -6.16 -26.18 -3.91
CA ASN A 625 -5.31 -25.01 -4.06
C ASN A 625 -3.98 -25.24 -3.35
N TYR A 626 -2.89 -24.99 -4.06
CA TYR A 626 -1.53 -24.94 -3.53
C TYR A 626 -0.96 -23.52 -3.71
N ASN A 627 -0.37 -22.94 -2.66
CA ASN A 627 0.18 -21.59 -2.70
C ASN A 627 1.44 -21.49 -1.82
N SER A 628 2.59 -21.35 -2.45
CA SER A 628 3.90 -21.13 -1.79
C SER A 628 4.54 -19.79 -2.17
N LEU A 629 3.71 -18.80 -2.55
CA LEU A 629 4.20 -17.47 -2.90
C LEU A 629 4.77 -16.76 -1.68
N ASN A 630 5.92 -16.12 -1.85
CA ASN A 630 6.58 -15.34 -0.80
C ASN A 630 5.84 -14.03 -0.44
N SER A 631 4.95 -13.54 -1.30
CA SER A 631 4.12 -12.37 -1.07
C SER A 631 2.78 -12.51 -1.80
N ARG A 632 1.68 -12.10 -1.16
CA ARG A 632 0.34 -12.07 -1.79
C ARG A 632 0.16 -10.89 -2.74
N ILE A 633 0.79 -9.76 -2.42
CA ILE A 633 0.63 -8.50 -3.19
C ILE A 633 1.62 -8.46 -4.35
N ARG A 634 2.87 -8.83 -4.08
CA ARG A 634 3.96 -8.81 -5.07
C ARG A 634 4.80 -10.08 -4.98
N PRO A 635 4.38 -11.14 -5.62
CA PRO A 635 5.16 -12.37 -5.64
C PRO A 635 6.43 -12.19 -6.50
N THR A 636 7.57 -12.58 -5.94
CA THR A 636 8.85 -12.60 -6.63
C THR A 636 9.44 -14.00 -6.71
N ARG A 637 8.93 -14.93 -5.89
CA ARG A 637 9.33 -16.33 -5.82
C ARG A 637 8.16 -17.19 -5.36
N GLY A 638 8.17 -18.45 -5.77
CA GLY A 638 7.17 -19.43 -5.37
C GLY A 638 6.19 -19.77 -6.48
N ARG A 639 5.22 -20.60 -6.16
CA ARG A 639 4.23 -21.07 -7.13
C ARG A 639 2.83 -21.13 -6.53
N THR A 640 1.85 -21.00 -7.40
CA THR A 640 0.45 -21.27 -7.10
C THR A 640 -0.12 -22.25 -8.11
N VAL A 641 -0.92 -23.22 -7.65
CA VAL A 641 -1.63 -24.16 -8.50
C VAL A 641 -3.05 -24.27 -7.96
N SER A 642 -4.04 -24.10 -8.81
CA SER A 642 -5.44 -24.36 -8.50
C SER A 642 -6.03 -25.33 -9.51
N LEU A 643 -6.68 -26.38 -9.00
CA LEU A 643 -7.43 -27.35 -9.78
C LEU A 643 -8.87 -27.32 -9.26
N SER A 644 -9.83 -27.10 -10.12
CA SER A 644 -11.25 -27.10 -9.76
C SER A 644 -12.06 -28.01 -10.67
N SER A 645 -13.03 -28.67 -10.06
CA SER A 645 -14.04 -29.50 -10.71
C SER A 645 -15.41 -29.03 -10.24
N GLU A 646 -16.31 -28.76 -11.14
CA GLU A 646 -17.68 -28.37 -10.91
C GLU A 646 -18.64 -29.34 -11.54
N PHE A 647 -19.60 -29.84 -10.80
CA PHE A 647 -20.68 -30.72 -11.26
C PHE A 647 -22.00 -29.95 -11.18
N ALA A 648 -22.58 -29.62 -12.30
CA ALA A 648 -23.90 -29.01 -12.43
C ALA A 648 -24.94 -30.07 -12.74
N GLY A 649 -26.08 -30.05 -11.97
CA GLY A 649 -27.18 -30.94 -12.24
C GLY A 649 -27.75 -31.72 -11.05
N LEU A 650 -27.45 -31.30 -9.81
CA LEU A 650 -28.13 -31.78 -8.62
C LEU A 650 -29.48 -31.07 -8.43
N GLY A 651 -30.36 -31.21 -9.43
CA GLY A 651 -31.54 -30.35 -9.57
C GLY A 651 -31.24 -29.13 -10.44
N GLY A 652 -32.30 -28.51 -11.00
CA GLY A 652 -32.16 -27.36 -11.93
C GLY A 652 -32.07 -27.80 -13.40
N ASP A 653 -31.81 -26.79 -14.24
CA ASP A 653 -31.97 -26.88 -15.69
C ASP A 653 -30.67 -27.12 -16.44
N VAL A 654 -29.52 -26.99 -15.72
CA VAL A 654 -28.18 -27.00 -16.34
C VAL A 654 -27.44 -28.29 -15.94
N ARG A 655 -26.83 -28.99 -16.92
CA ARG A 655 -26.19 -30.30 -16.70
C ARG A 655 -24.87 -30.42 -17.44
N TYR A 656 -23.76 -30.21 -16.69
CA TYR A 656 -22.38 -30.39 -17.19
C TYR A 656 -21.39 -30.71 -16.08
N VAL A 657 -20.23 -31.20 -16.45
CA VAL A 657 -19.04 -31.22 -15.58
C VAL A 657 -18.02 -30.25 -16.18
N ARG A 658 -17.50 -29.36 -15.34
CA ARG A 658 -16.50 -28.37 -15.74
C ARG A 658 -15.21 -28.60 -14.97
N PHE A 659 -14.10 -28.69 -15.67
CA PHE A 659 -12.76 -28.71 -15.08
C PHE A 659 -12.01 -27.45 -15.43
N ARG A 660 -11.27 -26.90 -14.47
CA ARG A 660 -10.32 -25.82 -14.66
C ARG A 660 -9.03 -26.09 -13.92
N GLY A 661 -7.91 -25.80 -14.57
CA GLY A 661 -6.58 -25.86 -13.98
C GLY A 661 -5.84 -24.54 -14.25
N ARG A 662 -5.19 -24.01 -13.22
CA ARG A 662 -4.31 -22.85 -13.33
C ARG A 662 -3.05 -23.09 -12.53
N ALA A 663 -1.90 -22.86 -13.13
CA ALA A 663 -0.58 -22.94 -12.48
C ALA A 663 0.24 -21.70 -12.83
N GLN A 664 0.87 -21.11 -11.85
CA GLN A 664 1.74 -19.95 -12.03
C GLN A 664 2.99 -20.11 -11.17
N GLN A 665 4.15 -19.83 -11.74
CA GLN A 665 5.44 -19.92 -11.07
C GLN A 665 6.20 -18.61 -11.25
N PHE A 666 6.87 -18.14 -10.19
CA PHE A 666 7.69 -16.95 -10.17
C PHE A 666 9.13 -17.31 -9.82
N TRP A 667 10.09 -16.67 -10.53
CA TRP A 667 11.52 -16.78 -10.27
C TRP A 667 12.15 -15.40 -10.21
N ASN A 668 12.99 -15.20 -9.22
CA ASN A 668 13.89 -14.05 -9.18
C ASN A 668 15.15 -14.42 -9.98
N VAL A 669 15.42 -13.73 -11.08
CA VAL A 669 16.54 -14.01 -11.98
C VAL A 669 17.81 -13.33 -11.44
N GLY A 670 18.62 -14.08 -10.72
CA GLY A 670 19.86 -13.58 -10.10
C GLY A 670 19.58 -12.49 -9.04
N ASN A 671 20.63 -11.73 -8.70
CA ASN A 671 20.55 -10.60 -7.76
C ASN A 671 20.19 -9.27 -8.43
N SER A 672 19.87 -9.28 -9.72
CA SER A 672 19.60 -8.10 -10.55
C SER A 672 18.20 -7.54 -10.41
N GLY A 673 17.28 -8.26 -9.73
CA GLY A 673 15.91 -7.84 -9.48
C GLY A 673 14.92 -8.07 -10.62
N PHE A 674 15.32 -8.78 -11.69
CA PHE A 674 14.40 -9.27 -12.72
C PHE A 674 13.49 -10.35 -12.14
N ILE A 675 12.19 -10.29 -12.43
CA ILE A 675 11.23 -11.31 -12.04
C ILE A 675 10.67 -11.96 -13.30
N PHE A 676 10.93 -13.25 -13.45
CA PHE A 676 10.35 -14.05 -14.51
C PHE A 676 9.15 -14.83 -13.99
N SER A 677 8.05 -14.84 -14.73
CA SER A 677 6.85 -15.61 -14.37
C SER A 677 6.31 -16.38 -15.58
N VAL A 678 5.78 -17.55 -15.28
CA VAL A 678 5.06 -18.38 -16.27
C VAL A 678 3.71 -18.75 -15.68
N LEU A 679 2.67 -18.57 -16.48
CA LEU A 679 1.29 -18.98 -16.20
C LEU A 679 0.87 -20.02 -17.24
N ALA A 680 0.23 -21.08 -16.79
CA ALA A 680 -0.52 -22.01 -17.60
C ALA A 680 -1.94 -22.16 -17.02
N GLU A 681 -2.93 -22.03 -17.88
CA GLU A 681 -4.34 -22.14 -17.51
C GLU A 681 -5.09 -22.93 -18.59
N GLY A 682 -6.07 -23.71 -18.21
CA GLY A 682 -6.92 -24.42 -19.14
C GLY A 682 -8.21 -24.91 -18.50
N GLY A 683 -9.18 -25.19 -19.33
CA GLY A 683 -10.46 -25.71 -18.87
C GLY A 683 -11.22 -26.44 -19.96
N THR A 684 -12.11 -27.32 -19.51
CA THR A 684 -13.04 -28.09 -20.36
C THR A 684 -14.40 -28.20 -19.71
N ILE A 685 -15.44 -28.18 -20.53
CA ILE A 685 -16.84 -28.39 -20.13
C ILE A 685 -17.35 -29.61 -20.88
N ILE A 686 -17.77 -30.60 -20.15
CA ILE A 686 -18.33 -31.85 -20.69
C ILE A 686 -19.82 -31.87 -20.33
N PRO A 687 -20.71 -31.67 -21.30
CA PRO A 687 -22.16 -31.83 -21.07
C PRO A 687 -22.50 -33.29 -20.86
N TRP A 688 -23.49 -33.55 -20.04
CA TRP A 688 -24.05 -34.87 -19.84
C TRP A 688 -25.56 -34.89 -20.07
N GLN A 689 -26.05 -33.80 -20.68
CA GLN A 689 -27.40 -33.73 -21.26
C GLN A 689 -27.29 -33.29 -22.70
N GLU A 690 -27.94 -34.01 -23.58
CA GLU A 690 -28.13 -33.60 -24.97
C GLU A 690 -29.30 -32.62 -25.07
N ARG A 691 -29.10 -31.53 -25.77
CA ARG A 691 -30.14 -30.58 -26.15
C ARG A 691 -30.64 -30.87 -27.54
N THR A 692 -31.96 -30.95 -27.71
CA THR A 692 -32.56 -31.27 -28.99
C THR A 692 -32.55 -30.06 -29.92
N GLY A 693 -32.19 -30.30 -31.21
CA GLY A 693 -32.19 -29.34 -32.29
C GLY A 693 -30.90 -29.37 -33.12
N GLU A 694 -31.02 -29.26 -34.42
CA GLU A 694 -29.87 -29.21 -35.33
C GLU A 694 -29.06 -27.92 -35.06
N GLY A 695 -27.73 -28.07 -34.87
CA GLY A 695 -26.80 -27.00 -34.58
C GLY A 695 -26.97 -26.32 -33.21
N VAL A 696 -27.69 -26.95 -32.27
CA VAL A 696 -27.82 -26.51 -30.89
C VAL A 696 -26.77 -27.17 -30.03
N ASP A 697 -25.90 -26.34 -29.45
CA ASP A 697 -24.86 -26.82 -28.55
C ASP A 697 -25.44 -27.22 -27.19
N ASP A 698 -24.98 -28.33 -26.62
CA ASP A 698 -25.44 -28.85 -25.32
C ASP A 698 -25.11 -27.96 -24.13
N VAL A 699 -24.08 -27.14 -24.27
CA VAL A 699 -23.69 -26.14 -23.26
C VAL A 699 -24.26 -24.78 -23.64
N LEU A 700 -25.03 -24.18 -22.74
CA LEU A 700 -25.60 -22.85 -22.96
C LEU A 700 -24.51 -21.78 -23.12
N LEU A 701 -24.78 -20.79 -23.99
CA LEU A 701 -23.85 -19.69 -24.27
C LEU A 701 -23.28 -19.03 -23.00
N THR A 702 -24.10 -18.86 -21.99
CA THR A 702 -23.75 -18.22 -20.72
C THR A 702 -22.83 -19.06 -19.81
N ASP A 703 -22.75 -20.37 -20.07
CA ASP A 703 -21.91 -21.30 -19.30
C ASP A 703 -20.56 -21.60 -19.98
N ARG A 704 -20.39 -21.19 -21.24
CA ARG A 704 -19.17 -21.42 -22.02
C ARG A 704 -18.02 -20.52 -21.58
N PHE A 705 -16.82 -20.90 -21.95
CA PHE A 705 -15.63 -20.06 -21.79
C PHE A 705 -15.57 -18.98 -22.87
N PHE A 706 -14.99 -17.84 -22.51
CA PHE A 706 -14.62 -16.78 -23.43
C PHE A 706 -13.17 -16.41 -23.24
N LEU A 707 -12.46 -16.04 -24.29
CA LEU A 707 -11.04 -15.70 -24.27
C LEU A 707 -10.78 -14.42 -25.07
N GLY A 708 -9.94 -13.54 -24.52
CA GLY A 708 -9.58 -12.25 -25.07
C GLY A 708 -9.15 -11.33 -23.93
N GLU A 709 -9.13 -10.00 -24.15
CA GLU A 709 -8.80 -9.02 -23.09
C GLU A 709 -9.76 -9.17 -21.88
N PRO A 710 -9.26 -9.09 -20.62
CA PRO A 710 -7.86 -8.86 -20.19
C PRO A 710 -7.03 -10.14 -20.05
N GLN A 711 -7.62 -11.32 -20.21
CA GLN A 711 -6.97 -12.62 -19.98
C GLN A 711 -5.95 -12.96 -21.05
N PHE A 712 -6.26 -12.67 -22.32
CA PHE A 712 -5.39 -12.90 -23.47
C PHE A 712 -5.12 -11.58 -24.17
N ARG A 713 -3.95 -11.01 -23.92
CA ARG A 713 -3.54 -9.70 -24.43
C ARG A 713 -3.31 -9.75 -25.95
N GLY A 714 -3.57 -8.64 -26.63
CA GLY A 714 -3.43 -8.55 -28.09
C GLY A 714 -4.68 -8.93 -28.88
N PHE A 715 -5.71 -9.42 -28.21
CA PHE A 715 -7.03 -9.64 -28.78
C PHE A 715 -8.07 -8.78 -28.11
N ALA A 716 -9.14 -8.45 -28.83
CA ALA A 716 -10.26 -7.72 -28.26
C ALA A 716 -10.97 -8.55 -27.17
N ILE A 717 -11.89 -7.93 -26.44
CA ILE A 717 -12.74 -8.63 -25.48
C ILE A 717 -13.50 -9.72 -26.21
N ARG A 718 -13.34 -10.98 -25.76
CA ARG A 718 -13.90 -12.17 -26.46
C ARG A 718 -13.40 -12.31 -27.90
N GLY A 719 -12.25 -11.73 -28.20
CA GLY A 719 -11.70 -11.68 -29.56
C GLY A 719 -11.16 -12.99 -30.09
N VAL A 720 -11.11 -14.04 -29.26
CA VAL A 720 -10.57 -15.35 -29.63
C VAL A 720 -11.66 -16.41 -29.53
N GLY A 721 -11.71 -17.31 -30.54
CA GLY A 721 -12.52 -18.51 -30.51
C GLY A 721 -13.77 -18.44 -31.39
N PRO A 722 -14.70 -19.41 -31.19
CA PRO A 722 -15.89 -19.58 -32.04
C PRO A 722 -16.76 -18.32 -32.07
N ARG A 723 -17.11 -17.93 -33.31
CA ARG A 723 -17.93 -16.75 -33.58
C ARG A 723 -18.74 -16.84 -34.83
N ILE A 724 -19.82 -16.10 -34.91
CA ILE A 724 -20.66 -15.97 -36.11
C ILE A 724 -20.50 -14.54 -36.61
N LEU A 725 -20.08 -14.41 -37.87
CA LEU A 725 -20.06 -13.17 -38.60
C LEU A 725 -21.32 -13.08 -39.43
N THR A 726 -22.15 -12.07 -39.22
CA THR A 726 -23.35 -11.80 -40.05
C THR A 726 -23.06 -10.61 -40.93
N GLN A 727 -23.07 -10.85 -42.23
CA GLN A 727 -22.81 -9.92 -43.34
C GLN A 727 -24.11 -9.65 -44.09
N ARG A 728 -24.30 -8.47 -44.66
CA ARG A 728 -25.45 -8.13 -45.44
C ARG A 728 -25.17 -8.21 -46.92
N TYR A 729 -26.16 -8.68 -47.70
CA TYR A 729 -26.21 -8.48 -49.12
C TYR A 729 -26.79 -7.11 -49.44
N VAL A 730 -26.31 -6.49 -50.52
CA VAL A 730 -26.85 -5.25 -51.09
C VAL A 730 -26.96 -5.45 -52.61
N PRO A 731 -27.93 -4.80 -53.27
CA PRO A 731 -28.02 -4.86 -54.72
C PRO A 731 -26.76 -4.27 -55.35
N GLY A 732 -26.09 -5.05 -56.23
CA GLY A 732 -25.02 -4.57 -57.07
C GLY A 732 -25.52 -3.68 -58.23
N THR A 733 -24.58 -3.14 -58.99
CA THR A 733 -24.88 -2.29 -60.18
C THR A 733 -25.58 -3.03 -61.31
N ASP A 734 -25.49 -4.33 -61.31
CA ASP A 734 -26.11 -5.27 -62.27
C ASP A 734 -27.39 -5.93 -61.71
N GLY A 735 -27.81 -5.55 -60.52
CA GLY A 735 -28.93 -6.11 -59.81
C GLY A 735 -28.67 -7.43 -59.08
N GLU A 736 -27.48 -8.02 -59.24
CA GLU A 736 -27.12 -9.20 -58.46
C GLU A 736 -26.73 -8.86 -57.04
N PRO A 737 -27.05 -9.71 -56.03
CA PRO A 737 -26.75 -9.45 -54.64
C PRO A 737 -25.22 -9.51 -54.36
N VAL A 738 -24.66 -8.42 -53.87
CA VAL A 738 -23.24 -8.30 -53.49
C VAL A 738 -23.09 -8.31 -51.98
N LEU A 739 -22.21 -9.18 -51.49
CA LEU A 739 -21.94 -9.31 -50.05
C LEU A 739 -21.02 -8.18 -49.54
N ILE A 740 -21.44 -7.48 -48.51
CA ILE A 740 -20.61 -6.49 -47.80
C ILE A 740 -19.62 -7.23 -46.90
N THR A 741 -18.34 -7.18 -47.23
CA THR A 741 -17.25 -7.84 -46.47
C THR A 741 -16.54 -6.86 -45.52
N ALA A 742 -16.89 -5.58 -45.52
CA ALA A 742 -16.29 -4.58 -44.66
C ALA A 742 -16.56 -4.90 -43.19
N ARG A 743 -15.49 -5.12 -42.38
CA ARG A 743 -15.60 -5.57 -41.01
C ARG A 743 -16.37 -4.58 -40.08
N ASN A 744 -16.31 -3.29 -40.40
CA ASN A 744 -17.08 -2.26 -39.69
C ASN A 744 -18.59 -2.29 -39.95
N GLN A 745 -19.05 -3.05 -40.97
CA GLN A 745 -20.46 -3.24 -41.30
C GLN A 745 -20.93 -4.68 -41.02
N THR A 746 -20.04 -5.53 -40.50
CA THR A 746 -20.30 -6.92 -40.15
C THR A 746 -20.63 -7.01 -38.65
N ARG A 747 -21.73 -7.70 -38.31
CA ARG A 747 -22.01 -8.05 -36.91
C ARG A 747 -21.15 -9.23 -36.51
N ASP A 748 -20.42 -9.10 -35.40
CA ASP A 748 -19.47 -10.10 -34.89
C ASP A 748 -19.94 -10.60 -33.52
N ASP A 749 -20.47 -11.81 -33.46
CA ASP A 749 -21.04 -12.43 -32.30
C ASP A 749 -20.11 -13.57 -31.82
N ALA A 750 -19.35 -13.33 -30.73
CA ALA A 750 -18.58 -14.37 -30.07
C ALA A 750 -19.52 -15.33 -29.32
N ILE A 751 -19.45 -16.63 -29.65
CA ILE A 751 -20.33 -17.65 -29.06
C ILE A 751 -19.64 -18.52 -28.01
N GLY A 752 -18.35 -18.18 -27.64
CA GLY A 752 -17.61 -18.90 -26.62
C GLY A 752 -17.17 -20.31 -27.05
N GLY A 753 -16.57 -21.07 -26.14
CA GLY A 753 -16.08 -22.44 -26.36
C GLY A 753 -16.20 -23.34 -25.15
N ARG A 754 -16.20 -24.66 -25.36
CA ARG A 754 -16.21 -25.64 -24.27
C ARG A 754 -14.79 -25.91 -23.72
N ASN A 755 -13.76 -25.68 -24.56
CA ASN A 755 -12.36 -25.99 -24.25
C ASN A 755 -11.48 -24.77 -24.50
N TYR A 756 -10.55 -24.52 -23.57
CA TYR A 756 -9.53 -23.50 -23.76
C TYR A 756 -8.21 -23.89 -23.11
N TYR A 757 -7.13 -23.30 -23.59
CA TYR A 757 -5.87 -23.21 -22.90
C TYR A 757 -5.27 -21.82 -23.07
N LEU A 758 -4.48 -21.39 -22.08
CA LEU A 758 -3.76 -20.12 -22.06
C LEU A 758 -2.40 -20.33 -21.39
N GLY A 759 -1.35 -19.95 -22.06
CA GLY A 759 0.00 -19.87 -21.52
C GLY A 759 0.48 -18.43 -21.57
N ARG A 760 1.22 -17.98 -20.55
CA ARG A 760 1.83 -16.67 -20.48
C ARG A 760 3.24 -16.78 -19.95
N ALA A 761 4.17 -16.08 -20.57
CA ALA A 761 5.51 -15.86 -20.06
C ALA A 761 5.72 -14.34 -19.93
N GLU A 762 6.16 -13.87 -18.77
CA GLU A 762 6.35 -12.44 -18.51
C GLU A 762 7.65 -12.20 -17.73
N LEU A 763 8.46 -11.25 -18.21
CA LEU A 763 9.69 -10.79 -17.58
C LEU A 763 9.49 -9.33 -17.10
N GLU A 764 9.40 -9.12 -15.78
CA GLU A 764 9.38 -7.79 -15.18
C GLU A 764 10.82 -7.26 -15.10
N ILE A 765 11.02 -6.04 -15.59
CA ILE A 765 12.32 -5.37 -15.70
C ILE A 765 12.49 -4.44 -14.50
N PRO A 766 13.56 -4.58 -13.69
CA PRO A 766 13.81 -3.68 -12.58
C PRO A 766 14.26 -2.32 -13.13
N LEU A 767 13.50 -1.30 -12.83
CA LEU A 767 13.94 0.08 -13.01
C LEU A 767 14.76 0.51 -11.79
N GLY A 768 15.80 1.30 -11.99
CA GLY A 768 16.65 1.83 -10.93
C GLY A 768 15.86 2.53 -9.81
N SER A 769 16.49 2.81 -8.68
CA SER A 769 15.86 3.26 -7.44
C SER A 769 14.82 4.38 -7.60
N GLY A 770 15.05 5.37 -8.47
CA GLY A 770 14.11 6.49 -8.67
C GLY A 770 12.79 6.11 -9.36
N ALA A 771 12.80 5.16 -10.28
CA ALA A 771 11.56 4.71 -10.94
C ALA A 771 10.83 3.64 -10.14
N ARG A 772 11.56 2.90 -9.28
CA ARG A 772 10.97 1.98 -8.30
C ARG A 772 10.13 2.74 -7.25
N GLU A 773 10.57 3.92 -6.83
CA GLU A 773 9.81 4.82 -5.95
C GLU A 773 8.52 5.33 -6.60
N LEU A 774 8.51 5.50 -7.92
CA LEU A 774 7.31 5.86 -8.69
C LEU A 774 6.31 4.69 -8.84
N GLY A 775 6.68 3.48 -8.41
CA GLY A 775 5.83 2.29 -8.54
C GLY A 775 5.70 1.76 -9.96
N LEU A 776 6.57 2.18 -10.91
CA LEU A 776 6.57 1.74 -12.30
C LEU A 776 7.27 0.37 -12.45
N ARG A 777 6.62 -0.53 -13.16
CA ARG A 777 7.11 -1.89 -13.44
C ARG A 777 6.87 -2.25 -14.90
N PRO A 778 7.83 -1.98 -15.77
CA PRO A 778 7.76 -2.43 -17.15
C PRO A 778 7.98 -3.93 -17.25
N SER A 779 7.33 -4.55 -18.22
CA SER A 779 7.48 -5.97 -18.51
C SER A 779 7.48 -6.24 -20.01
N ILE A 780 8.11 -7.33 -20.41
CA ILE A 780 8.03 -7.94 -21.74
C ILE A 780 7.31 -9.25 -21.54
N TRP A 781 6.36 -9.55 -22.42
CA TRP A 781 5.52 -10.73 -22.27
C TRP A 781 5.17 -11.39 -23.60
N ALA A 782 4.83 -12.67 -23.52
CA ALA A 782 4.26 -13.44 -24.61
C ALA A 782 3.11 -14.30 -24.08
N ASP A 783 1.99 -14.31 -24.81
CA ASP A 783 0.80 -15.10 -24.50
C ASP A 783 0.52 -16.07 -25.66
N ILE A 784 0.09 -17.28 -25.33
CA ILE A 784 -0.32 -18.33 -26.26
C ILE A 784 -1.63 -18.92 -25.78
N GLY A 785 -2.61 -19.15 -26.66
CA GLY A 785 -3.86 -19.75 -26.24
C GLY A 785 -4.78 -20.12 -27.42
N ALA A 786 -5.84 -20.85 -27.08
CA ALA A 786 -6.93 -21.20 -27.98
C ALA A 786 -8.24 -21.41 -27.22
N LEU A 787 -9.35 -21.25 -27.93
CA LEU A 787 -10.72 -21.52 -27.47
C LEU A 787 -11.49 -22.19 -28.58
N TRP A 788 -12.14 -23.33 -28.28
CA TRP A 788 -12.81 -24.16 -29.28
C TRP A 788 -13.83 -25.12 -28.69
N GLY A 789 -14.42 -25.98 -29.52
CA GLY A 789 -15.22 -27.15 -29.14
C GLY A 789 -16.70 -26.82 -28.99
N VAL A 790 -17.25 -26.00 -29.86
CA VAL A 790 -18.69 -25.69 -29.95
C VAL A 790 -19.26 -26.44 -31.15
N GLU A 791 -20.52 -26.88 -31.02
CA GLU A 791 -21.29 -27.43 -32.12
C GLU A 791 -21.45 -26.39 -33.24
N THR A 792 -21.35 -26.83 -34.50
CA THR A 792 -21.53 -25.92 -35.64
C THR A 792 -22.99 -25.50 -35.74
N PRO A 793 -23.28 -24.20 -35.59
CA PRO A 793 -24.67 -23.71 -35.64
C PRO A 793 -25.24 -23.81 -37.04
N VAL A 794 -26.56 -23.91 -37.17
CA VAL A 794 -27.24 -23.75 -38.46
C VAL A 794 -27.08 -22.31 -38.92
N LEU A 795 -26.46 -22.12 -40.08
CA LEU A 795 -26.14 -20.83 -40.67
C LEU A 795 -27.15 -20.43 -41.73
N GLN A 796 -27.34 -19.14 -41.89
CA GLN A 796 -28.21 -18.55 -42.94
C GLN A 796 -27.36 -18.00 -44.08
N ASP A 797 -27.84 -18.22 -45.32
CA ASP A 797 -27.28 -17.60 -46.53
C ASP A 797 -28.47 -17.29 -47.48
N ASN A 798 -28.94 -16.08 -47.37
CA ASN A 798 -30.16 -15.61 -48.02
C ASN A 798 -29.87 -14.41 -48.96
N PRO A 799 -29.22 -14.57 -50.11
CA PRO A 799 -28.83 -13.45 -50.95
C PRO A 799 -30.03 -12.62 -51.45
N ASN A 800 -31.19 -13.27 -51.66
CA ASN A 800 -32.44 -12.62 -52.14
C ASN A 800 -33.44 -12.35 -51.01
N GLY A 801 -33.03 -12.51 -49.72
CA GLY A 801 -33.91 -12.40 -48.60
C GLY A 801 -34.84 -13.59 -48.40
N LEU A 802 -35.61 -13.56 -47.32
CA LEU A 802 -36.62 -14.54 -46.98
C LEU A 802 -38.01 -13.98 -47.33
N GLN A 803 -38.78 -14.77 -48.04
CA GLN A 803 -40.16 -14.45 -48.36
C GLN A 803 -41.03 -14.43 -47.10
N GLU A 804 -41.82 -13.37 -46.92
CA GLU A 804 -42.83 -13.30 -45.87
C GLU A 804 -43.93 -14.33 -46.17
N ARG A 805 -44.45 -14.94 -45.07
CA ARG A 805 -45.57 -15.88 -45.12
C ARG A 805 -46.67 -15.47 -44.13
N ASP A 806 -47.93 -15.82 -44.44
CA ASP A 806 -49.02 -15.69 -43.50
C ASP A 806 -49.01 -16.82 -42.45
N ILE A 807 -49.99 -16.79 -41.52
CA ILE A 807 -50.12 -17.79 -40.42
C ILE A 807 -50.45 -19.21 -40.98
N ASN A 808 -50.87 -19.34 -42.21
CA ASN A 808 -51.15 -20.61 -42.86
C ASN A 808 -49.98 -21.09 -43.72
N GLY A 809 -48.86 -20.32 -43.73
CA GLY A 809 -47.69 -20.61 -44.53
C GLY A 809 -47.77 -20.17 -46.00
N ASN A 810 -48.78 -19.42 -46.39
CA ASN A 810 -48.89 -18.91 -47.76
C ASN A 810 -47.92 -17.75 -48.01
N PRO A 811 -47.30 -17.64 -49.15
CA PRO A 811 -46.42 -16.54 -49.51
C PRO A 811 -47.25 -15.21 -49.58
N ILE A 812 -46.66 -14.16 -49.02
CA ILE A 812 -47.21 -12.80 -49.11
C ILE A 812 -46.53 -12.06 -50.27
N PHE A 813 -47.35 -11.32 -51.00
CA PHE A 813 -46.95 -10.49 -52.15
C PHE A 813 -47.33 -9.04 -51.91
N PHE A 814 -46.76 -8.09 -52.61
CA PHE A 814 -47.14 -6.70 -52.67
C PHE A 814 -48.02 -6.44 -53.90
N THR A 815 -49.25 -5.97 -53.74
CA THR A 815 -50.10 -5.53 -54.84
C THR A 815 -50.23 -4.02 -54.80
N PRO A 816 -50.21 -3.29 -55.95
CA PRO A 816 -50.48 -1.87 -55.90
C PRO A 816 -51.90 -1.61 -55.34
N ARG A 817 -51.99 -0.67 -54.39
CA ARG A 817 -53.28 -0.17 -53.92
C ARG A 817 -53.92 0.65 -55.04
N LEU A 818 -55.12 0.28 -55.48
CA LEU A 818 -55.82 0.98 -56.48
C LEU A 818 -56.88 1.96 -55.86
N ASP A 819 -57.09 3.12 -56.47
CA ASP A 819 -58.13 4.03 -56.16
C ASP A 819 -59.51 3.60 -56.74
N ALA A 820 -60.49 4.39 -56.56
CA ALA A 820 -61.84 4.09 -57.09
C ALA A 820 -61.95 4.03 -58.61
N ASP A 821 -60.94 4.58 -59.33
CA ASP A 821 -60.90 4.63 -60.80
C ASP A 821 -59.91 3.55 -61.33
N GLY A 822 -59.41 2.69 -60.48
CA GLY A 822 -58.49 1.59 -60.81
C GLY A 822 -57.05 2.00 -61.09
N GLN A 823 -56.66 3.24 -60.71
CA GLN A 823 -55.25 3.71 -60.84
C GLN A 823 -54.48 3.49 -59.55
N PRO A 824 -53.11 3.22 -59.63
CA PRO A 824 -52.28 3.08 -58.46
C PRO A 824 -52.30 4.35 -57.55
N VAL A 825 -52.61 4.18 -56.29
CA VAL A 825 -52.52 5.27 -55.25
C VAL A 825 -51.10 5.67 -55.08
N LEU A 826 -50.85 6.98 -55.27
CA LEU A 826 -49.51 7.54 -55.07
C LEU A 826 -49.45 8.34 -53.79
N VAL A 827 -48.37 8.24 -53.05
CA VAL A 827 -48.00 9.14 -51.93
C VAL A 827 -46.69 9.81 -52.32
N GLY A 828 -46.77 11.09 -52.79
CA GLY A 828 -45.71 11.73 -53.54
C GLY A 828 -45.58 11.03 -54.90
N ASP A 829 -44.37 10.67 -55.32
CA ASP A 829 -44.08 9.94 -56.57
C ASP A 829 -44.01 8.42 -56.39
N GLN A 830 -44.40 7.86 -55.24
CA GLN A 830 -44.33 6.44 -54.98
C GLN A 830 -45.70 5.77 -54.93
N VAL A 831 -45.76 4.58 -55.57
CA VAL A 831 -46.95 3.73 -55.55
C VAL A 831 -47.06 3.10 -54.14
N VAL A 832 -48.28 3.19 -53.59
CA VAL A 832 -48.62 2.51 -52.36
C VAL A 832 -49.00 1.08 -52.65
N PHE A 833 -48.35 0.13 -51.92
CA PHE A 833 -48.61 -1.31 -52.04
C PHE A 833 -49.35 -1.86 -50.83
N ASP A 834 -50.27 -2.75 -51.05
CA ASP A 834 -50.95 -3.53 -50.01
C ASP A 834 -50.38 -4.97 -50.02
N ARG A 835 -50.48 -5.63 -48.87
CA ARG A 835 -50.07 -7.05 -48.73
C ARG A 835 -51.19 -7.97 -49.17
N THR A 836 -50.91 -8.98 -49.99
CA THR A 836 -51.88 -9.96 -50.48
C THR A 836 -51.23 -11.35 -50.55
N ILE A 837 -52.04 -12.39 -50.47
CA ILE A 837 -51.63 -13.78 -50.74
C ILE A 837 -51.74 -14.15 -52.22
N ASN A 838 -52.31 -13.25 -53.04
CA ASN A 838 -52.50 -13.49 -54.46
C ASN A 838 -51.20 -13.23 -55.24
N PRO A 839 -50.69 -14.20 -55.99
CA PRO A 839 -49.45 -14.03 -56.77
C PRO A 839 -49.62 -13.08 -57.98
N LEU A 840 -50.86 -12.77 -58.37
CA LEU A 840 -51.17 -11.90 -59.51
C LEU A 840 -51.90 -10.64 -59.08
N ALA A 841 -51.50 -9.53 -59.61
CA ALA A 841 -52.25 -8.27 -59.49
C ALA A 841 -53.62 -8.32 -60.31
N PRO A 842 -54.50 -7.40 -60.06
CA PRO A 842 -55.78 -7.40 -60.79
C PRO A 842 -55.69 -7.27 -62.31
N ASP A 843 -54.62 -6.76 -62.83
CA ASP A 843 -54.24 -6.66 -64.26
C ASP A 843 -53.62 -7.91 -64.85
N GLY A 844 -53.38 -8.96 -64.02
CA GLY A 844 -52.75 -10.21 -64.44
C GLY A 844 -51.19 -10.22 -64.40
N THR A 845 -50.57 -9.09 -63.96
CA THR A 845 -49.12 -9.04 -63.79
C THR A 845 -48.70 -9.77 -62.52
N PRO A 846 -47.49 -10.41 -62.46
CA PRO A 846 -46.98 -11.00 -61.26
C PRO A 846 -46.72 -9.96 -60.14
N ASN A 847 -47.33 -10.14 -58.98
CA ASN A 847 -47.04 -9.37 -57.81
C ASN A 847 -45.65 -9.65 -57.29
N PRO A 848 -44.87 -8.63 -56.95
CA PRO A 848 -43.56 -8.84 -56.30
C PRO A 848 -43.70 -9.51 -54.93
N LEU A 849 -42.78 -10.42 -54.64
CA LEU A 849 -42.72 -11.11 -53.35
C LEU A 849 -42.46 -10.11 -52.21
N ALA A 850 -43.23 -10.22 -51.15
CA ALA A 850 -42.88 -9.52 -49.92
C ALA A 850 -41.68 -10.22 -49.27
N ILE A 851 -40.56 -9.51 -49.25
CA ILE A 851 -39.30 -9.98 -48.61
C ILE A 851 -39.27 -9.39 -47.23
N ARG A 852 -38.92 -10.23 -46.25
CA ARG A 852 -38.75 -9.83 -44.87
C ARG A 852 -37.61 -8.85 -44.75
N PRO A 853 -37.79 -7.60 -44.21
CA PRO A 853 -36.75 -6.60 -44.17
C PRO A 853 -35.55 -7.07 -43.33
N GLY A 854 -34.33 -6.92 -43.88
CA GLY A 854 -33.08 -7.30 -43.20
C GLY A 854 -32.78 -8.79 -43.20
N SER A 855 -33.49 -9.60 -44.04
CA SER A 855 -33.26 -11.03 -44.19
C SER A 855 -32.19 -11.35 -45.25
N GLU A 856 -31.67 -10.34 -45.95
CA GLU A 856 -30.61 -10.46 -46.99
C GLU A 856 -29.26 -10.54 -46.27
N ILE A 857 -28.98 -11.68 -45.67
CA ILE A 857 -27.79 -11.89 -44.85
C ILE A 857 -27.09 -13.18 -45.19
N LYS A 858 -25.78 -13.18 -44.89
CA LYS A 858 -24.94 -14.40 -44.86
C LYS A 858 -24.28 -14.52 -43.49
N GLU A 859 -24.48 -15.66 -42.88
CA GLU A 859 -23.75 -16.02 -41.65
C GLU A 859 -22.58 -16.91 -41.99
N THR A 860 -21.44 -16.66 -41.32
CA THR A 860 -20.22 -17.44 -41.43
C THR A 860 -19.70 -17.83 -40.06
N PHE A 861 -19.50 -19.11 -39.80
CA PHE A 861 -18.97 -19.64 -38.56
C PHE A 861 -17.46 -19.80 -38.66
N LEU A 862 -16.73 -19.11 -37.75
CA LEU A 862 -15.27 -19.04 -37.77
C LEU A 862 -14.69 -19.27 -36.38
N GLY A 863 -13.38 -19.46 -36.30
CA GLY A 863 -12.64 -19.43 -35.05
C GLY A 863 -12.67 -20.70 -34.19
N ASN A 864 -13.51 -21.72 -34.54
CA ASN A 864 -13.64 -22.97 -33.78
C ASN A 864 -12.44 -23.90 -34.02
N SER A 865 -11.27 -23.55 -33.52
CA SER A 865 -10.03 -24.28 -33.74
C SER A 865 -9.12 -24.34 -32.53
N PRO A 866 -8.53 -25.49 -32.15
CA PRO A 866 -7.52 -25.61 -31.10
C PRO A 866 -6.16 -25.03 -31.50
N SER A 867 -6.00 -24.56 -32.73
CA SER A 867 -4.76 -23.96 -33.23
C SER A 867 -4.30 -22.82 -32.37
N PRO A 868 -3.02 -22.75 -31.97
CA PRO A 868 -2.53 -21.72 -31.08
C PRO A 868 -2.58 -20.34 -31.72
N ARG A 869 -3.10 -19.35 -30.99
CA ARG A 869 -2.93 -17.93 -31.22
C ARG A 869 -1.75 -17.48 -30.37
N ILE A 870 -0.91 -16.64 -30.92
CA ILE A 870 0.32 -16.19 -30.24
C ILE A 870 0.39 -14.67 -30.33
N THR A 871 0.62 -14.03 -29.19
CA THR A 871 0.86 -12.59 -29.09
C THR A 871 2.10 -12.34 -28.26
N ALA A 872 2.78 -11.22 -28.52
CA ALA A 872 3.87 -10.74 -27.70
C ALA A 872 3.76 -9.22 -27.55
N GLY A 873 4.31 -8.68 -26.48
CA GLY A 873 4.18 -7.26 -26.23
C GLY A 873 5.02 -6.76 -25.09
N ILE A 874 4.87 -5.46 -24.87
CA ILE A 874 5.44 -4.75 -23.74
C ILE A 874 4.32 -4.17 -22.90
N GLY A 875 4.50 -4.15 -21.59
CA GLY A 875 3.51 -3.60 -20.66
C GLY A 875 4.17 -2.79 -19.55
N VAL A 876 3.40 -1.91 -18.95
CA VAL A 876 3.82 -1.16 -17.77
C VAL A 876 2.71 -1.25 -16.73
N ASN A 877 3.04 -1.81 -15.58
CA ASN A 877 2.24 -1.70 -14.38
C ASN A 877 2.70 -0.48 -13.58
N TRP A 878 1.79 0.36 -13.17
CA TRP A 878 2.07 1.53 -12.36
C TRP A 878 1.17 1.57 -11.12
N ASN A 879 1.77 1.41 -9.95
CA ASN A 879 1.07 1.63 -8.69
C ASN A 879 1.06 3.12 -8.39
N SER A 880 0.06 3.82 -8.91
CA SER A 880 -0.07 5.26 -8.73
C SER A 880 -0.79 5.59 -7.40
N PRO A 881 -0.69 6.84 -6.91
CA PRO A 881 -1.49 7.32 -5.78
C PRO A 881 -3.01 7.23 -6.01
N PHE A 882 -3.45 7.11 -7.26
CA PHE A 882 -4.86 7.00 -7.66
C PHE A 882 -5.32 5.55 -7.89
N GLY A 883 -4.46 4.58 -7.61
CA GLY A 883 -4.70 3.15 -7.82
C GLY A 883 -3.77 2.54 -8.88
N PRO A 884 -3.89 1.22 -9.11
CA PRO A 884 -3.09 0.53 -10.10
C PRO A 884 -3.51 0.90 -11.52
N PHE A 885 -2.52 1.13 -12.37
CA PHE A 885 -2.65 1.35 -13.81
C PHE A 885 -1.92 0.23 -14.56
N ARG A 886 -2.50 -0.21 -15.66
CA ARG A 886 -1.83 -1.10 -16.60
C ARG A 886 -2.02 -0.62 -18.01
N ILE A 887 -0.91 -0.55 -18.75
CA ILE A 887 -0.87 -0.24 -20.18
C ILE A 887 -0.14 -1.38 -20.88
N ASP A 888 -0.74 -1.96 -21.93
CA ASP A 888 -0.10 -2.98 -22.76
C ASP A 888 -0.14 -2.58 -24.23
N PHE A 889 1.00 -2.78 -24.90
CA PHE A 889 1.12 -2.77 -26.34
C PHE A 889 1.41 -4.20 -26.81
N ALA A 890 0.54 -4.71 -27.64
CA ALA A 890 0.57 -6.07 -28.10
C ALA A 890 0.71 -6.15 -29.64
N GLN A 891 1.47 -7.12 -30.09
CA GLN A 891 1.54 -7.53 -31.48
C GLN A 891 1.08 -8.97 -31.60
N THR A 892 0.09 -9.21 -32.46
CA THR A 892 -0.35 -10.57 -32.80
C THR A 892 0.64 -11.16 -33.77
N ILE A 893 1.22 -12.32 -33.39
CA ILE A 893 2.18 -13.10 -34.20
C ILE A 893 1.42 -14.15 -35.00
N ARG A 894 0.45 -14.80 -34.38
CA ARG A 894 -0.38 -15.84 -35.01
C ARG A 894 -1.82 -15.72 -34.55
N LYS A 895 -2.74 -15.73 -35.48
CA LYS A 895 -4.19 -15.75 -35.27
C LYS A 895 -4.87 -16.79 -36.14
N VAL A 896 -6.14 -17.04 -35.87
CA VAL A 896 -7.02 -17.85 -36.72
C VAL A 896 -8.03 -16.91 -37.39
N GLU A 897 -8.55 -17.31 -38.53
CA GLU A 897 -9.58 -16.52 -39.21
C GLU A 897 -10.78 -16.28 -38.32
N GLY A 898 -11.26 -15.05 -38.32
CA GLY A 898 -12.34 -14.59 -37.44
C GLY A 898 -11.86 -13.91 -36.14
N ASP A 899 -10.65 -14.18 -35.65
CA ASP A 899 -10.15 -13.57 -34.42
C ASP A 899 -10.06 -12.05 -34.54
N ASP A 900 -10.45 -11.33 -33.44
CA ASP A 900 -10.45 -9.86 -33.36
C ASP A 900 -9.27 -9.35 -32.54
N GLU A 901 -8.41 -8.55 -33.19
CA GLU A 901 -7.15 -8.03 -32.62
C GLU A 901 -7.34 -6.68 -31.95
N ARG A 902 -6.61 -6.48 -30.85
CA ARG A 902 -6.49 -5.20 -30.17
C ARG A 902 -5.06 -4.93 -29.74
N ARG A 903 -4.41 -3.94 -30.37
CA ARG A 903 -2.98 -3.65 -30.14
C ARG A 903 -2.68 -2.87 -28.88
N PHE A 904 -3.64 -2.09 -28.39
CA PHE A 904 -3.47 -1.20 -27.25
C PHE A 904 -4.56 -1.44 -26.23
N THR A 905 -4.18 -1.63 -24.95
CA THR A 905 -5.10 -1.76 -23.83
C THR A 905 -4.67 -0.85 -22.69
N PHE A 906 -5.66 -0.28 -22.02
CA PHE A 906 -5.50 0.64 -20.89
C PHE A 906 -6.51 0.33 -19.80
N ASN A 907 -6.04 0.06 -18.60
CA ASN A 907 -6.88 -0.27 -17.46
C ASN A 907 -6.42 0.51 -16.21
N VAL A 908 -7.37 1.02 -15.43
CA VAL A 908 -7.15 1.87 -14.25
C VAL A 908 -8.03 1.42 -13.10
N GLY A 909 -7.48 1.35 -11.90
CA GLY A 909 -8.24 1.08 -10.68
C GLY A 909 -8.69 -0.37 -10.51
N THR A 910 -8.23 -1.27 -11.36
CA THR A 910 -8.48 -2.71 -11.24
C THR A 910 -7.21 -3.44 -10.81
N GLN A 911 -7.32 -4.43 -9.91
CA GLN A 911 -6.19 -5.31 -9.61
C GLN A 911 -6.01 -6.29 -10.78
N PHE A 912 -4.80 -6.39 -11.28
CA PHE A 912 -4.43 -7.20 -12.45
C PHE A 912 -3.71 -8.47 -12.01
#